data_c790a6285303a2bc7ffaf2a1c074a7cd
#
_entry.id   c790a6285303a2bc7ffaf2a1c074a7cd
#
_cell.length_a   1.000
_cell.length_b   1.000
_cell.length_c   1.000
_cell.angle_alpha   90.00
_cell.angle_beta   90.00
_cell.angle_gamma   90.00
#
_symmetry.space_group_name_H-M   'P 1'
#
loop_
_entity.id
_entity.type
_entity.pdbx_description
1 polymer ?
#
loop_
_entity_poly.entity_id
_entity_poly.type
_entity_poly.pdbx_seq_one_letter_code
_entity_poly.pdbx_strand_id
1 'polypeptide(L)'
;MGRTFRIKLRFRRFGRRHPWLTFALHSFVVFSGVFGGAYGFITGSRAENSGYDPHTFAIGISFLFALTCVAIAALSVRLRVMRKKMRKVALHNEALADRNWELQEAEQRARRLFESQGDLIVLRDAEGRITYANDAYCELAQKSSDALTGTRFALEVLEQGDTALEPNGTRVHDQQVAGPLGPRWIAWREGLVRNDAGGPAEMQSVGRDVTDRTESERALAEARDQADAASRAKSRFLAMASHEIRTPLNGIIGMSGLLMDTPLTPEQTTYVKAVKTSGDALLSLIEELLDYSKIEAGKIDLEHRPFALSAMIEDITELLAPRAEAKKIEIAAYVDDRLPARVIGDAARLRQVLLNLAGNAIKFTSTGGVALIVEPGIWPNEISFLVRDTGIGIAPEARERIFREFEQADDKIARSYGGTGLGLSISDRIIKRMGGRITLESQPDAGSTFEVSIPLAAADGKQISFAAPDLSGQSIMLVSPQSIEASLTARRLQRWGGHTCMVSDVDVAEALLPERPWHAVLIDHALGLADIERLGDAACLHATQRIVMFTPATRQELQPSATSTLTGYLVKPLRAVSLAARLTTAPEVAAPSLEPAIDTIETSATPSAGGLSILVAEDNQINALLIRSLLGRLGHHAVITTNGEEALESWLSARSADSPYDLILMDIQMPQLNGIEATKRIRILESGDPGSRTPILALTANTLVEDRYACFEAGMDGFLIKPLDREKLAEALAGLVASRHIAA
;
A
#
# COMPACT_ATOMS: atom_id res chain seq x y z
N MET A 1 2.44 -27.10 -90.63
CA MET A 1 1.16 -26.52 -90.13
C MET A 1 1.20 -24.98 -89.87
N GLY A 2 2.24 -24.21 -90.20
CA GLY A 2 2.39 -22.77 -89.82
C GLY A 2 1.96 -21.74 -90.88
N ARG A 3 1.87 -22.04 -92.16
CA ARG A 3 1.55 -21.02 -93.19
C ARG A 3 0.03 -20.77 -93.38
N THR A 4 -0.77 -21.80 -93.33
CA THR A 4 -2.25 -21.72 -93.50
C THR A 4 -2.92 -21.07 -92.31
N PHE A 5 -2.40 -21.18 -91.12
CA PHE A 5 -2.93 -20.56 -89.89
C PHE A 5 -2.66 -19.02 -89.89
N ARG A 6 -1.49 -18.55 -90.34
CA ARG A 6 -1.16 -17.12 -90.40
C ARG A 6 -1.97 -16.42 -91.51
N ILE A 7 -2.32 -17.06 -92.57
CA ILE A 7 -3.17 -16.52 -93.61
C ILE A 7 -4.61 -16.36 -93.14
N LYS A 8 -5.20 -17.31 -92.39
CA LYS A 8 -6.53 -17.20 -91.75
C LYS A 8 -6.60 -16.09 -90.74
N LEU A 9 -5.54 -15.88 -89.99
CA LEU A 9 -5.51 -14.77 -88.98
C LEU A 9 -5.39 -13.41 -89.63
N ARG A 10 -4.62 -13.24 -90.71
CA ARG A 10 -4.53 -12.00 -91.49
C ARG A 10 -5.87 -11.65 -92.16
N PHE A 11 -6.57 -12.61 -92.73
CA PHE A 11 -7.90 -12.41 -93.31
C PHE A 11 -8.95 -12.07 -92.26
N ARG A 12 -8.90 -12.65 -91.05
CA ARG A 12 -9.78 -12.28 -89.93
C ARG A 12 -9.49 -10.87 -89.41
N ARG A 13 -8.24 -10.41 -89.38
CA ARG A 13 -7.89 -9.03 -89.02
C ARG A 13 -8.28 -8.00 -90.09
N PHE A 14 -8.13 -8.35 -91.36
CA PHE A 14 -8.54 -7.53 -92.48
C PHE A 14 -10.07 -7.41 -92.52
N GLY A 15 -10.81 -8.45 -92.35
CA GLY A 15 -12.26 -8.48 -92.32
C GLY A 15 -12.82 -7.65 -91.13
N ARG A 16 -12.11 -7.49 -90.01
CA ARG A 16 -12.49 -6.60 -88.91
C ARG A 16 -12.24 -5.10 -89.19
N ARG A 17 -11.24 -4.79 -90.00
CA ARG A 17 -10.92 -3.39 -90.40
C ARG A 17 -11.81 -2.82 -91.55
N HIS A 18 -12.30 -3.71 -92.42
CA HIS A 18 -13.09 -3.31 -93.55
C HIS A 18 -14.36 -4.19 -93.68
N PRO A 19 -15.33 -4.04 -92.78
CA PRO A 19 -16.51 -4.92 -92.77
C PRO A 19 -17.40 -4.79 -94.00
N TRP A 20 -17.35 -3.66 -94.63
CA TRP A 20 -18.09 -3.47 -95.86
C TRP A 20 -17.50 -4.20 -97.08
N LEU A 21 -16.18 -4.32 -97.23
CA LEU A 21 -15.49 -5.06 -98.23
C LEU A 21 -15.73 -6.61 -98.12
N THR A 22 -15.72 -7.12 -96.90
CA THR A 22 -16.06 -8.56 -96.65
C THR A 22 -17.54 -8.81 -96.92
N PHE A 23 -18.41 -7.86 -96.63
CA PHE A 23 -19.82 -7.91 -96.94
C PHE A 23 -20.03 -7.92 -98.43
N ALA A 24 -19.40 -6.97 -99.17
CA ALA A 24 -19.50 -6.89 -100.65
C ALA A 24 -18.98 -8.18 -101.34
N LEU A 25 -17.86 -8.72 -100.87
CA LEU A 25 -17.34 -9.96 -101.42
C LEU A 25 -18.26 -11.19 -101.15
N HIS A 26 -18.84 -11.29 -99.95
CA HIS A 26 -19.82 -12.35 -99.68
C HIS A 26 -21.10 -12.19 -100.49
N SER A 27 -21.60 -10.91 -100.63
CA SER A 27 -22.78 -10.58 -101.44
C SER A 27 -22.56 -10.92 -102.91
N PHE A 28 -21.37 -10.64 -103.44
CA PHE A 28 -20.99 -10.96 -104.81
C PHE A 28 -20.90 -12.52 -105.06
N VAL A 29 -20.29 -13.23 -104.13
CA VAL A 29 -20.19 -14.73 -104.25
C VAL A 29 -21.59 -15.37 -104.19
N VAL A 30 -22.44 -14.85 -103.22
CA VAL A 30 -23.81 -15.39 -103.09
C VAL A 30 -24.63 -15.01 -104.39
N PHE A 31 -24.53 -13.75 -104.84
CA PHE A 31 -25.19 -13.38 -106.04
C PHE A 31 -24.77 -14.20 -107.25
N SER A 32 -23.46 -14.33 -107.49
CA SER A 32 -22.92 -15.16 -108.59
C SER A 32 -23.34 -16.66 -108.55
N GLY A 33 -23.28 -17.27 -107.31
CA GLY A 33 -23.70 -18.63 -107.14
C GLY A 33 -25.21 -18.84 -107.38
N VAL A 34 -26.02 -17.97 -106.81
CA VAL A 34 -27.49 -18.02 -106.93
C VAL A 34 -27.93 -17.68 -108.35
N PHE A 35 -27.30 -16.64 -108.91
CA PHE A 35 -27.59 -16.29 -110.34
C PHE A 35 -27.22 -17.45 -111.27
N GLY A 36 -26.01 -18.01 -111.13
CA GLY A 36 -25.57 -19.10 -111.95
C GLY A 36 -26.42 -20.40 -111.78
N GLY A 37 -26.80 -20.72 -110.53
CA GLY A 37 -27.71 -21.85 -110.26
C GLY A 37 -29.11 -21.62 -110.77
N ALA A 38 -29.70 -20.45 -110.61
CA ALA A 38 -30.99 -20.11 -111.07
C ALA A 38 -31.04 -20.06 -112.61
N TYR A 39 -30.01 -19.46 -113.22
CA TYR A 39 -29.89 -19.46 -114.70
C TYR A 39 -29.73 -20.85 -115.21
N GLY A 40 -28.89 -21.75 -114.73
CA GLY A 40 -28.75 -23.09 -115.10
C GLY A 40 -30.03 -23.92 -114.91
N PHE A 41 -30.80 -23.66 -113.84
CA PHE A 41 -32.07 -24.36 -113.63
C PHE A 41 -33.15 -23.96 -114.60
N ILE A 42 -33.28 -22.66 -114.92
CA ILE A 42 -34.29 -22.15 -115.82
C ILE A 42 -33.97 -22.50 -117.28
N THR A 43 -32.69 -22.55 -117.70
CA THR A 43 -32.29 -22.93 -119.03
C THR A 43 -32.36 -24.43 -119.24
N GLY A 44 -32.23 -25.19 -118.20
CA GLY A 44 -32.35 -26.66 -118.27
C GLY A 44 -33.80 -27.17 -118.26
N SER A 45 -34.78 -26.39 -117.88
CA SER A 45 -36.21 -26.72 -117.98
C SER A 45 -36.74 -26.26 -119.35
N ARG A 46 -37.07 -27.16 -120.24
CA ARG A 46 -37.64 -26.90 -121.59
C ARG A 46 -38.88 -26.06 -121.48
N ALA A 47 -38.75 -24.78 -121.85
CA ALA A 47 -39.89 -23.88 -122.07
C ALA A 47 -40.20 -23.87 -123.60
N GLU A 48 -41.07 -24.78 -124.05
CA GLU A 48 -41.67 -24.75 -125.32
C GLU A 48 -42.94 -23.88 -125.24
N ASN A 49 -43.07 -22.87 -126.17
CA ASN A 49 -44.27 -22.09 -126.46
C ASN A 49 -44.52 -20.80 -125.66
N SER A 50 -43.64 -19.81 -125.76
CA SER A 50 -44.05 -18.41 -125.57
C SER A 50 -43.15 -17.56 -126.45
N GLY A 51 -43.75 -16.66 -127.21
CA GLY A 51 -43.12 -15.71 -128.21
C GLY A 51 -42.09 -14.75 -127.72
N TYR A 52 -41.44 -14.99 -126.57
CA TYR A 52 -40.33 -14.29 -125.97
C TYR A 52 -39.07 -15.17 -126.05
N ASP A 53 -37.94 -14.52 -126.33
CA ASP A 53 -36.66 -15.21 -126.33
C ASP A 53 -36.43 -15.85 -124.95
N PRO A 54 -36.34 -17.20 -124.85
CA PRO A 54 -36.26 -17.93 -123.58
C PRO A 54 -35.05 -17.51 -122.76
N HIS A 55 -33.97 -17.07 -123.36
CA HIS A 55 -32.74 -16.65 -122.73
C HIS A 55 -32.89 -15.30 -121.99
N THR A 56 -33.53 -14.30 -122.57
CA THR A 56 -33.74 -13.01 -121.96
C THR A 56 -34.67 -13.11 -120.78
N PHE A 57 -35.72 -13.89 -120.83
CA PHE A 57 -36.64 -14.17 -119.73
C PHE A 57 -35.95 -14.91 -118.59
N ALA A 58 -35.14 -15.93 -118.91
CA ALA A 58 -34.39 -16.69 -117.93
C ALA A 58 -33.33 -15.82 -117.16
N ILE A 59 -32.65 -14.90 -117.94
CA ILE A 59 -31.71 -13.92 -117.38
C ILE A 59 -32.43 -13.01 -116.40
N GLY A 60 -33.58 -12.43 -116.82
CA GLY A 60 -34.34 -11.53 -115.99
C GLY A 60 -34.81 -12.10 -114.65
N ILE A 61 -35.42 -13.34 -114.72
CA ILE A 61 -35.85 -13.98 -113.47
C ILE A 61 -34.69 -14.41 -112.65
N SER A 62 -33.61 -14.93 -113.21
CA SER A 62 -32.42 -15.31 -112.45
C SER A 62 -31.76 -14.13 -111.75
N PHE A 63 -31.72 -12.98 -112.46
CA PHE A 63 -31.21 -11.72 -111.87
C PHE A 63 -32.09 -11.21 -110.71
N LEU A 64 -33.43 -11.25 -110.95
CA LEU A 64 -34.34 -10.84 -109.86
C LEU A 64 -34.27 -11.75 -108.66
N PHE A 65 -34.17 -13.06 -108.88
CA PHE A 65 -34.03 -14.01 -107.82
C PHE A 65 -32.68 -13.88 -107.06
N ALA A 66 -31.59 -13.67 -107.78
CA ALA A 66 -30.28 -13.41 -107.15
C ALA A 66 -30.29 -12.11 -106.35
N LEU A 67 -30.93 -11.06 -106.89
CA LEU A 67 -31.05 -9.79 -106.17
C LEU A 67 -31.84 -9.90 -104.88
N THR A 68 -32.95 -10.69 -104.92
CA THR A 68 -33.76 -10.94 -103.75
C THR A 68 -33.01 -11.76 -102.71
N CYS A 69 -32.21 -12.73 -103.08
CA CYS A 69 -31.36 -13.56 -102.20
C CYS A 69 -30.28 -12.68 -101.53
N VAL A 70 -29.64 -11.77 -102.30
CA VAL A 70 -28.67 -10.79 -101.74
C VAL A 70 -29.35 -9.86 -100.77
N ALA A 71 -30.54 -9.30 -101.09
CA ALA A 71 -31.30 -8.44 -100.22
C ALA A 71 -31.65 -9.15 -98.89
N ILE A 72 -32.10 -10.40 -98.94
CA ILE A 72 -32.41 -11.23 -97.76
C ILE A 72 -31.13 -11.49 -96.93
N ALA A 73 -30.01 -11.83 -97.61
CA ALA A 73 -28.74 -12.04 -96.93
C ALA A 73 -28.26 -10.73 -96.20
N ALA A 74 -28.34 -9.62 -96.88
CA ALA A 74 -28.03 -8.27 -96.38
C ALA A 74 -28.87 -7.94 -95.13
N LEU A 75 -30.20 -8.14 -95.26
CA LEU A 75 -31.13 -7.93 -94.16
C LEU A 75 -30.84 -8.82 -92.96
N SER A 76 -30.55 -10.09 -93.23
CA SER A 76 -30.20 -11.06 -92.13
C SER A 76 -28.91 -10.71 -91.41
N VAL A 77 -27.89 -10.21 -92.10
CA VAL A 77 -26.66 -9.74 -91.52
C VAL A 77 -26.96 -8.47 -90.70
N ARG A 78 -27.75 -7.51 -91.24
CA ARG A 78 -28.12 -6.30 -90.51
C ARG A 78 -28.92 -6.62 -89.23
N LEU A 79 -29.85 -7.56 -89.32
CA LEU A 79 -30.59 -8.04 -88.13
C LEU A 79 -29.70 -8.68 -87.08
N ARG A 80 -28.70 -9.50 -87.52
CA ARG A 80 -27.73 -10.08 -86.55
C ARG A 80 -26.90 -9.01 -85.86
N VAL A 81 -26.44 -8.00 -86.58
CA VAL A 81 -25.68 -6.88 -86.04
C VAL A 81 -26.55 -6.06 -85.04
N MET A 82 -27.81 -5.75 -85.47
CA MET A 82 -28.72 -5.09 -84.51
C MET A 82 -29.03 -5.89 -83.28
N ARG A 83 -29.30 -7.19 -83.40
CA ARG A 83 -29.50 -8.08 -82.25
C ARG A 83 -28.29 -8.10 -81.32
N LYS A 84 -27.05 -8.09 -81.86
CA LYS A 84 -25.84 -8.00 -81.05
C LYS A 84 -25.71 -6.65 -80.33
N LYS A 85 -26.06 -5.52 -81.00
CA LYS A 85 -26.08 -4.20 -80.36
C LYS A 85 -27.15 -4.10 -79.28
N MET A 86 -28.35 -4.57 -79.57
CA MET A 86 -29.44 -4.61 -78.58
C MET A 86 -29.09 -5.47 -77.37
N ARG A 87 -28.47 -6.64 -77.54
CA ARG A 87 -27.99 -7.43 -76.40
C ARG A 87 -26.94 -6.71 -75.59
N LYS A 88 -26.02 -5.98 -76.21
CA LYS A 88 -25.02 -5.21 -75.46
C LYS A 88 -25.65 -4.06 -74.67
N VAL A 89 -26.61 -3.34 -75.24
CA VAL A 89 -27.35 -2.28 -74.55
C VAL A 89 -28.20 -2.84 -73.42
N ALA A 90 -28.84 -4.01 -73.62
CA ALA A 90 -29.63 -4.67 -72.61
C ALA A 90 -28.75 -5.07 -71.41
N LEU A 91 -27.59 -5.74 -71.68
CA LEU A 91 -26.63 -6.09 -70.62
C LEU A 91 -26.05 -4.88 -69.88
N HIS A 92 -25.81 -3.79 -70.60
CA HIS A 92 -25.33 -2.55 -69.98
C HIS A 92 -26.40 -1.85 -69.09
N ASN A 93 -27.65 -1.84 -69.56
CA ASN A 93 -28.76 -1.32 -68.76
C ASN A 93 -29.05 -2.18 -67.54
N GLU A 94 -28.92 -3.52 -67.63
CA GLU A 94 -29.08 -4.46 -66.56
C GLU A 94 -27.96 -4.19 -65.50
N ALA A 95 -26.67 -4.09 -65.94
CA ALA A 95 -25.56 -3.75 -65.04
C ALA A 95 -25.70 -2.35 -64.41
N LEU A 96 -26.28 -1.36 -65.07
CA LEU A 96 -26.57 -0.05 -64.48
C LEU A 96 -27.73 -0.13 -63.48
N ALA A 97 -28.75 -0.90 -63.77
CA ALA A 97 -29.86 -1.13 -62.83
C ALA A 97 -29.39 -1.84 -61.56
N ASP A 98 -28.55 -2.89 -61.70
CA ASP A 98 -27.96 -3.56 -60.55
C ASP A 98 -27.11 -2.60 -59.69
N ARG A 99 -26.30 -1.79 -60.36
CA ARG A 99 -25.45 -0.83 -59.64
C ARG A 99 -26.23 0.27 -58.94
N ASN A 100 -27.31 0.75 -59.58
CA ASN A 100 -28.22 1.69 -58.95
C ASN A 100 -28.95 1.10 -57.74
N TRP A 101 -29.34 -0.18 -57.85
CA TRP A 101 -29.97 -0.91 -56.75
C TRP A 101 -28.99 -1.11 -55.59
N GLU A 102 -27.73 -1.55 -55.87
CA GLU A 102 -26.67 -1.66 -54.85
C GLU A 102 -26.40 -0.34 -54.14
N LEU A 103 -26.32 0.77 -54.90
CA LEU A 103 -26.14 2.13 -54.33
C LEU A 103 -27.30 2.54 -53.43
N GLN A 104 -28.54 2.29 -53.86
CA GLN A 104 -29.73 2.60 -53.08
C GLN A 104 -29.81 1.75 -51.82
N GLU A 105 -29.47 0.46 -51.93
CA GLU A 105 -29.43 -0.42 -50.76
C GLU A 105 -28.33 0.00 -49.76
N ALA A 106 -27.14 0.35 -50.26
CA ALA A 106 -26.04 0.86 -49.45
C ALA A 106 -26.40 2.19 -48.75
N GLU A 107 -27.04 3.10 -49.47
CA GLU A 107 -27.53 4.36 -48.91
C GLU A 107 -28.58 4.13 -47.83
N GLN A 108 -29.59 3.28 -48.10
CA GLN A 108 -30.61 2.93 -47.10
C GLN A 108 -30.02 2.24 -45.91
N ARG A 109 -29.04 1.36 -46.11
CA ARG A 109 -28.35 0.66 -45.02
C ARG A 109 -27.53 1.62 -44.15
N ALA A 110 -26.79 2.54 -44.79
CA ALA A 110 -26.08 3.62 -44.09
C ALA A 110 -27.03 4.53 -43.32
N ARG A 111 -28.13 4.93 -43.92
CA ARG A 111 -29.15 5.75 -43.26
C ARG A 111 -29.76 5.08 -42.04
N ARG A 112 -30.12 3.79 -42.13
CA ARG A 112 -30.66 3.01 -40.99
C ARG A 112 -29.61 2.87 -39.87
N LEU A 113 -28.32 2.70 -40.17
CA LEU A 113 -27.27 2.67 -39.18
C LEU A 113 -27.14 4.00 -38.43
N PHE A 114 -27.19 5.11 -39.12
CA PHE A 114 -27.17 6.44 -38.49
C PHE A 114 -28.42 6.73 -37.65
N GLU A 115 -29.59 6.33 -38.12
CA GLU A 115 -30.85 6.49 -37.40
C GLU A 115 -30.92 5.57 -36.15
N SER A 116 -30.35 4.36 -36.22
CA SER A 116 -30.35 3.39 -35.11
C SER A 116 -29.43 3.76 -33.96
N GLN A 117 -28.44 4.64 -34.13
CA GLN A 117 -27.51 5.05 -33.09
C GLN A 117 -28.06 6.11 -32.15
N GLY A 118 -29.18 6.76 -32.48
CA GLY A 118 -29.81 7.81 -31.68
C GLY A 118 -28.96 9.08 -31.54
N ASP A 119 -27.84 9.20 -32.26
CA ASP A 119 -27.01 10.41 -32.28
C ASP A 119 -27.76 11.56 -32.98
N LEU A 120 -27.65 12.75 -32.43
CA LEU A 120 -28.20 13.97 -33.00
C LEU A 120 -27.28 14.44 -34.13
N ILE A 121 -27.81 14.65 -35.33
CA ILE A 121 -27.00 15.13 -36.47
C ILE A 121 -27.66 16.37 -37.04
N VAL A 122 -26.88 17.45 -37.12
CA VAL A 122 -27.32 18.70 -37.76
C VAL A 122 -26.21 19.26 -38.63
N LEU A 123 -26.54 19.65 -39.85
CA LEU A 123 -25.66 20.35 -40.79
C LEU A 123 -26.10 21.80 -40.89
N ARG A 124 -25.16 22.72 -40.97
CA ARG A 124 -25.38 24.17 -41.09
C ARG A 124 -24.53 24.77 -42.20
N ASP A 125 -25.10 25.69 -42.93
CA ASP A 125 -24.36 26.51 -43.92
C ASP A 125 -23.39 27.49 -43.23
N ALA A 126 -22.66 28.25 -44.05
CA ALA A 126 -21.74 29.29 -43.61
C ALA A 126 -22.42 30.41 -42.81
N GLU A 127 -23.70 30.63 -43.04
CA GLU A 127 -24.55 31.61 -42.36
C GLU A 127 -25.20 31.06 -41.08
N GLY A 128 -24.95 29.78 -40.75
CA GLY A 128 -25.46 29.10 -39.57
C GLY A 128 -26.90 28.59 -39.69
N ARG A 129 -27.47 28.54 -40.92
CA ARG A 129 -28.81 27.99 -41.16
C ARG A 129 -28.73 26.47 -41.30
N ILE A 130 -29.71 25.79 -40.77
CA ILE A 130 -29.80 24.34 -40.84
C ILE A 130 -30.08 23.90 -42.28
N THR A 131 -29.18 23.10 -42.88
CA THR A 131 -29.36 22.46 -44.18
C THR A 131 -29.90 21.04 -44.05
N TYR A 132 -29.59 20.38 -42.96
CA TYR A 132 -30.09 19.04 -42.64
C TYR A 132 -30.18 18.84 -41.12
N ALA A 133 -31.23 18.14 -40.67
CA ALA A 133 -31.37 17.63 -39.31
C ALA A 133 -31.99 16.23 -39.38
N ASN A 134 -31.41 15.29 -38.64
CA ASN A 134 -31.95 13.92 -38.54
C ASN A 134 -33.15 13.87 -37.58
N ASP A 135 -33.86 12.74 -37.59
CA ASP A 135 -35.07 12.56 -36.77
C ASP A 135 -34.82 12.75 -35.27
N ALA A 136 -33.68 12.24 -34.73
CA ALA A 136 -33.31 12.41 -33.34
C ALA A 136 -33.15 13.88 -32.93
N TYR A 137 -32.54 14.72 -33.79
CA TYR A 137 -32.43 16.15 -33.53
C TYR A 137 -33.82 16.86 -33.63
N CYS A 138 -34.65 16.43 -34.57
CA CYS A 138 -36.02 16.96 -34.73
C CYS A 138 -36.89 16.63 -33.51
N GLU A 139 -36.79 15.40 -32.97
CA GLU A 139 -37.51 14.98 -31.76
C GLU A 139 -37.08 15.81 -30.54
N LEU A 140 -35.74 15.97 -30.32
CA LEU A 140 -35.24 16.80 -29.22
C LEU A 140 -35.65 18.28 -29.36
N ALA A 141 -35.66 18.81 -30.59
CA ALA A 141 -36.07 20.17 -30.91
C ALA A 141 -37.60 20.37 -30.90
N GLN A 142 -38.40 19.30 -30.86
CA GLN A 142 -39.87 19.30 -31.00
C GLN A 142 -40.36 20.00 -32.27
N LYS A 143 -39.63 19.87 -33.38
CA LYS A 143 -39.94 20.50 -34.66
C LYS A 143 -39.69 19.55 -35.81
N SER A 144 -40.51 19.64 -36.87
CA SER A 144 -40.27 18.86 -38.08
C SER A 144 -39.03 19.34 -38.83
N SER A 145 -38.42 18.45 -39.60
CA SER A 145 -37.25 18.78 -40.45
C SER A 145 -37.53 19.99 -41.38
N ASP A 146 -38.74 20.05 -41.95
CA ASP A 146 -39.15 21.16 -42.82
C ASP A 146 -39.23 22.51 -42.08
N ALA A 147 -39.59 22.48 -40.80
CA ALA A 147 -39.69 23.69 -39.96
C ALA A 147 -38.30 24.15 -39.47
N LEU A 148 -37.32 23.28 -39.44
CA LEU A 148 -35.93 23.55 -39.00
C LEU A 148 -35.06 24.01 -40.20
N THR A 149 -35.26 23.42 -41.38
CA THR A 149 -34.46 23.69 -42.57
C THR A 149 -34.55 25.17 -43.01
N GLY A 150 -33.41 25.77 -43.27
CA GLY A 150 -33.28 27.21 -43.64
C GLY A 150 -33.32 28.16 -42.43
N THR A 151 -33.55 27.68 -41.21
CA THR A 151 -33.58 28.53 -40.00
C THR A 151 -32.23 28.49 -39.25
N ARG A 152 -32.01 29.44 -38.31
CA ARG A 152 -30.89 29.47 -37.38
C ARG A 152 -31.27 28.93 -36.03
N PHE A 153 -32.17 27.95 -35.98
CA PHE A 153 -32.61 27.35 -34.72
C PHE A 153 -31.44 26.70 -33.98
N ALA A 154 -31.34 26.89 -32.65
CA ALA A 154 -30.45 26.22 -31.75
C ALA A 154 -31.23 25.66 -30.54
N LEU A 155 -30.81 24.56 -29.98
CA LEU A 155 -31.36 24.04 -28.74
C LEU A 155 -31.06 25.01 -27.59
N GLU A 156 -31.97 25.12 -26.64
CA GLU A 156 -31.78 25.93 -25.44
C GLU A 156 -30.73 25.28 -24.55
N VAL A 157 -29.60 25.95 -24.35
CA VAL A 157 -28.48 25.47 -23.52
C VAL A 157 -28.73 25.93 -22.10
N LEU A 158 -28.82 24.97 -21.16
CA LEU A 158 -29.01 25.21 -19.74
C LEU A 158 -27.65 25.31 -19.00
N GLU A 159 -26.69 24.47 -19.38
CA GLU A 159 -25.35 24.44 -18.80
C GLU A 159 -24.33 24.13 -19.90
N GLN A 160 -23.17 24.83 -19.88
CA GLN A 160 -22.08 24.63 -20.81
C GLN A 160 -20.95 23.92 -20.11
N GLY A 161 -20.57 22.75 -20.61
CA GLY A 161 -19.40 21.99 -20.14
C GLY A 161 -18.09 22.44 -20.80
N ASP A 162 -17.05 21.72 -20.54
CA ASP A 162 -15.71 21.99 -21.06
C ASP A 162 -15.67 21.90 -22.59
N THR A 163 -14.90 22.77 -23.19
CA THR A 163 -14.71 22.81 -24.64
C THR A 163 -13.26 22.50 -24.98
N ALA A 164 -13.04 21.50 -25.84
CA ALA A 164 -11.73 21.15 -26.37
C ALA A 164 -11.70 21.25 -27.89
N LEU A 165 -10.53 21.55 -28.45
CA LEU A 165 -10.28 21.56 -29.89
C LEU A 165 -9.33 20.41 -30.23
N GLU A 166 -9.79 19.47 -31.05
CA GLU A 166 -8.95 18.35 -31.52
C GLU A 166 -7.93 18.85 -32.58
N PRO A 167 -6.79 18.13 -32.76
CA PRO A 167 -5.76 18.52 -33.74
C PRO A 167 -6.25 18.61 -35.20
N ASN A 168 -7.36 17.94 -35.54
CA ASN A 168 -8.02 17.96 -36.84
C ASN A 168 -8.94 19.16 -37.05
N GLY A 169 -9.03 20.05 -36.03
CA GLY A 169 -9.91 21.22 -36.07
C GLY A 169 -11.36 20.94 -35.62
N THR A 170 -11.67 19.73 -35.17
CA THR A 170 -12.99 19.39 -34.61
C THR A 170 -13.12 19.97 -33.20
N ARG A 171 -14.19 20.67 -32.92
CA ARG A 171 -14.56 21.19 -31.61
C ARG A 171 -15.38 20.13 -30.89
N VAL A 172 -14.97 19.78 -29.66
CA VAL A 172 -15.67 18.83 -28.76
C VAL A 172 -16.09 19.56 -27.51
N HIS A 173 -17.36 19.44 -27.15
CA HIS A 173 -17.88 20.06 -25.93
C HIS A 173 -19.16 19.35 -25.47
N ASP A 174 -19.41 19.40 -24.18
CA ASP A 174 -20.63 18.90 -23.60
C ASP A 174 -21.55 20.04 -23.25
N GLN A 175 -22.86 19.87 -23.49
CA GLN A 175 -23.89 20.85 -23.18
C GLN A 175 -25.08 20.15 -22.56
N GLN A 176 -25.63 20.75 -21.50
CA GLN A 176 -26.94 20.38 -21.02
C GLN A 176 -27.99 21.22 -21.80
N VAL A 177 -28.88 20.54 -22.48
CA VAL A 177 -29.93 21.19 -23.29
C VAL A 177 -31.30 20.86 -22.71
N ALA A 178 -32.26 21.79 -22.92
CA ALA A 178 -33.66 21.55 -22.60
C ALA A 178 -34.25 20.53 -23.59
N GLY A 179 -34.74 19.40 -23.05
CA GLY A 179 -35.42 18.37 -23.82
C GLY A 179 -36.90 18.21 -23.41
N PRO A 180 -37.72 17.52 -24.22
CA PRO A 180 -39.16 17.34 -23.94
C PRO A 180 -39.46 16.54 -22.68
N LEU A 181 -38.56 15.69 -22.24
CA LEU A 181 -38.67 14.84 -21.05
C LEU A 181 -37.78 15.32 -19.88
N GLY A 182 -37.21 16.52 -20.01
CA GLY A 182 -36.27 17.07 -19.03
C GLY A 182 -34.92 17.44 -19.64
N PRO A 183 -34.02 18.03 -18.83
CA PRO A 183 -32.67 18.36 -19.26
C PRO A 183 -31.89 17.15 -19.75
N ARG A 184 -31.13 17.28 -20.82
CA ARG A 184 -30.28 16.21 -21.35
C ARG A 184 -28.85 16.68 -21.57
N TRP A 185 -27.85 15.89 -21.21
CA TRP A 185 -26.46 16.13 -21.52
C TRP A 185 -26.12 15.58 -22.89
N ILE A 186 -25.69 16.47 -23.80
CA ILE A 186 -25.30 16.10 -25.16
C ILE A 186 -23.82 16.39 -25.35
N ALA A 187 -23.05 15.35 -25.67
CA ALA A 187 -21.67 15.48 -26.09
C ALA A 187 -21.60 15.80 -27.57
N TRP A 188 -21.19 17.02 -27.91
CA TRP A 188 -21.13 17.52 -29.28
C TRP A 188 -19.73 17.35 -29.87
N ARG A 189 -19.71 16.96 -31.16
CA ARG A 189 -18.52 17.03 -32.02
C ARG A 189 -18.87 17.87 -33.24
N GLU A 190 -18.20 18.98 -33.44
CA GLU A 190 -18.48 19.95 -34.51
C GLU A 190 -17.25 20.08 -35.41
N GLY A 191 -17.44 19.83 -36.69
CA GLY A 191 -16.39 19.91 -37.69
C GLY A 191 -16.89 20.39 -39.07
N LEU A 192 -15.98 20.93 -39.85
CA LEU A 192 -16.29 21.35 -41.23
C LEU A 192 -16.23 20.15 -42.18
N VAL A 193 -17.31 19.90 -42.88
CA VAL A 193 -17.41 18.88 -43.94
C VAL A 193 -17.48 19.59 -45.29
N ARG A 194 -16.62 19.16 -46.24
CA ARG A 194 -16.63 19.64 -47.63
C ARG A 194 -17.36 18.60 -48.49
N ASN A 195 -18.27 19.09 -49.33
CA ASN A 195 -18.92 18.26 -50.32
C ASN A 195 -17.95 18.00 -51.48
N ASP A 196 -17.75 16.74 -51.89
CA ASP A 196 -16.85 16.32 -52.98
C ASP A 196 -17.23 16.95 -54.33
N ALA A 197 -18.44 17.48 -54.45
CA ALA A 197 -18.94 18.21 -55.65
C ALA A 197 -18.50 19.67 -55.74
N GLY A 198 -17.62 20.17 -54.81
CA GLY A 198 -17.13 21.57 -54.86
C GLY A 198 -18.09 22.60 -54.31
N GLY A 199 -19.10 22.20 -53.53
CA GLY A 199 -20.01 23.09 -52.82
C GLY A 199 -19.35 23.79 -51.61
N PRO A 200 -20.03 24.80 -51.01
CA PRO A 200 -19.55 25.47 -49.80
C PRO A 200 -19.37 24.47 -48.64
N ALA A 201 -18.38 24.71 -47.77
CA ALA A 201 -18.17 23.89 -46.59
C ALA A 201 -19.35 24.07 -45.62
N GLU A 202 -19.86 22.97 -45.08
CA GLU A 202 -20.91 22.95 -44.08
C GLU A 202 -20.35 22.58 -42.72
N MET A 203 -20.91 23.12 -41.65
CA MET A 203 -20.62 22.73 -40.28
C MET A 203 -21.49 21.53 -39.91
N GLN A 204 -20.85 20.39 -39.63
CA GLN A 204 -21.52 19.22 -39.11
C GLN A 204 -21.37 19.18 -37.59
N SER A 205 -22.50 19.12 -36.88
CA SER A 205 -22.54 18.87 -35.44
C SER A 205 -23.18 17.50 -35.21
N VAL A 206 -22.43 16.62 -34.53
CA VAL A 206 -22.93 15.31 -34.10
C VAL A 206 -22.97 15.30 -32.56
N GLY A 207 -24.18 15.12 -32.02
CA GLY A 207 -24.43 15.10 -30.58
C GLY A 207 -24.82 13.70 -30.10
N ARG A 208 -24.20 13.24 -29.03
CA ARG A 208 -24.58 12.00 -28.38
C ARG A 208 -25.19 12.28 -27.02
N ASP A 209 -26.33 11.66 -26.73
CA ASP A 209 -26.92 11.71 -25.39
C ASP A 209 -26.04 10.94 -24.42
N VAL A 210 -25.49 11.65 -23.45
CA VAL A 210 -24.61 11.12 -22.38
C VAL A 210 -25.20 11.37 -20.99
N THR A 211 -26.51 11.63 -20.92
CA THR A 211 -27.20 12.00 -19.66
C THR A 211 -26.99 10.96 -18.58
N ASP A 212 -27.30 9.68 -18.84
CA ASP A 212 -27.17 8.60 -17.86
C ASP A 212 -25.74 8.44 -17.35
N ARG A 213 -24.77 8.62 -18.25
CA ARG A 213 -23.36 8.55 -17.90
C ARG A 213 -22.93 9.71 -17.00
N THR A 214 -23.27 10.94 -17.40
CA THR A 214 -22.89 12.15 -16.66
C THR A 214 -23.55 12.20 -15.28
N GLU A 215 -24.83 11.80 -15.19
CA GLU A 215 -25.53 11.70 -13.92
C GLU A 215 -24.93 10.63 -13.00
N SER A 216 -24.57 9.47 -13.56
CA SER A 216 -23.89 8.40 -12.79
C SER A 216 -22.52 8.82 -12.29
N GLU A 217 -21.73 9.50 -13.15
CA GLU A 217 -20.41 10.02 -12.76
C GLU A 217 -20.53 11.09 -11.66
N ARG A 218 -21.52 12.01 -11.76
CA ARG A 218 -21.79 13.03 -10.73
C ARG A 218 -22.25 12.38 -9.41
N ALA A 219 -23.20 11.45 -9.47
CA ALA A 219 -23.68 10.74 -8.29
C ALA A 219 -22.56 9.95 -7.59
N LEU A 220 -21.67 9.32 -8.35
CA LEU A 220 -20.51 8.62 -7.81
C LEU A 220 -19.52 9.59 -7.15
N ALA A 221 -19.25 10.72 -7.76
CA ALA A 221 -18.38 11.78 -7.22
C ALA A 221 -18.95 12.33 -5.90
N GLU A 222 -20.25 12.66 -5.86
CA GLU A 222 -20.94 13.13 -4.66
C GLU A 222 -20.94 12.10 -3.54
N ALA A 223 -21.23 10.83 -3.86
CA ALA A 223 -21.18 9.75 -2.88
C ALA A 223 -19.79 9.53 -2.31
N ARG A 224 -18.75 9.63 -3.15
CA ARG A 224 -17.35 9.57 -2.73
C ARG A 224 -17.00 10.74 -1.80
N ASP A 225 -17.34 11.97 -2.18
CA ASP A 225 -17.04 13.16 -1.38
C ASP A 225 -17.75 13.13 -0.01
N GLN A 226 -18.99 12.62 0.03
CA GLN A 226 -19.72 12.41 1.28
C GLN A 226 -19.05 11.33 2.14
N ALA A 227 -18.63 10.20 1.55
CA ALA A 227 -17.91 9.16 2.26
C ALA A 227 -16.57 9.67 2.83
N ASP A 228 -15.81 10.43 2.04
CA ASP A 228 -14.54 11.02 2.48
C ASP A 228 -14.74 12.07 3.59
N ALA A 229 -15.81 12.87 3.51
CA ALA A 229 -16.16 13.83 4.56
C ALA A 229 -16.55 13.14 5.86
N ALA A 230 -17.37 12.09 5.80
CA ALA A 230 -17.77 11.28 6.95
C ALA A 230 -16.56 10.59 7.61
N SER A 231 -15.67 10.00 6.81
CA SER A 231 -14.42 9.38 7.30
C SER A 231 -13.51 10.40 8.01
N ARG A 232 -13.34 11.60 7.44
CA ARG A 232 -12.58 12.67 8.06
C ARG A 232 -13.21 13.17 9.37
N ALA A 233 -14.52 13.29 9.44
CA ALA A 233 -15.25 13.68 10.63
C ALA A 233 -15.10 12.63 11.74
N LYS A 234 -15.25 11.32 11.41
CA LYS A 234 -15.05 10.18 12.31
C LYS A 234 -13.63 10.21 12.91
N SER A 235 -12.60 10.39 12.07
CA SER A 235 -11.20 10.42 12.52
C SER A 235 -10.90 11.60 13.45
N ARG A 236 -11.44 12.80 13.16
CA ARG A 236 -11.29 14.00 14.03
C ARG A 236 -11.98 13.79 15.37
N PHE A 237 -13.20 13.25 15.36
CA PHE A 237 -13.95 12.97 16.58
C PHE A 237 -13.19 12.00 17.48
N LEU A 238 -12.69 10.88 16.93
CA LEU A 238 -11.92 9.89 17.69
C LEU A 238 -10.61 10.46 18.24
N ALA A 239 -9.91 11.30 17.47
CA ALA A 239 -8.69 11.96 17.94
C ALA A 239 -8.95 12.91 19.11
N MET A 240 -10.01 13.71 19.02
CA MET A 240 -10.43 14.62 20.09
C MET A 240 -10.90 13.86 21.33
N ALA A 241 -11.79 12.88 21.16
CA ALA A 241 -12.29 12.07 22.26
C ALA A 241 -11.16 11.34 23.01
N SER A 242 -10.16 10.80 22.27
CA SER A 242 -9.00 10.17 22.90
C SER A 242 -8.20 11.16 23.74
N HIS A 243 -7.97 12.36 23.26
CA HIS A 243 -7.25 13.39 24.04
C HIS A 243 -8.01 13.73 25.34
N GLU A 244 -9.32 13.94 25.22
CA GLU A 244 -10.19 14.27 26.36
C GLU A 244 -10.32 13.13 27.39
N ILE A 245 -10.20 11.87 26.96
CA ILE A 245 -10.20 10.71 27.87
C ILE A 245 -8.80 10.44 28.43
N ARG A 246 -7.75 10.66 27.66
CA ARG A 246 -6.35 10.43 28.09
C ARG A 246 -5.96 11.30 29.26
N THR A 247 -6.34 12.56 29.25
CA THR A 247 -5.98 13.53 30.28
C THR A 247 -6.47 13.13 31.69
N PRO A 248 -7.77 12.86 31.94
CA PRO A 248 -8.22 12.41 33.26
C PRO A 248 -7.68 11.02 33.61
N LEU A 249 -7.51 10.14 32.64
CA LEU A 249 -7.00 8.78 32.87
C LEU A 249 -5.54 8.78 33.32
N ASN A 250 -4.69 9.58 32.68
CA ASN A 250 -3.31 9.77 33.13
C ASN A 250 -3.25 10.33 34.55
N GLY A 251 -4.19 11.23 34.90
CA GLY A 251 -4.34 11.70 36.28
C GLY A 251 -4.66 10.57 37.27
N ILE A 252 -5.60 9.69 36.93
CA ILE A 252 -5.95 8.54 37.76
C ILE A 252 -4.76 7.57 37.92
N ILE A 253 -4.07 7.24 36.84
CA ILE A 253 -2.89 6.36 36.85
C ILE A 253 -1.76 7.00 37.65
N GLY A 254 -1.48 8.31 37.46
CA GLY A 254 -0.47 9.05 38.18
C GLY A 254 -0.74 9.10 39.69
N MET A 255 -1.98 9.40 40.07
CA MET A 255 -2.39 9.41 41.49
C MET A 255 -2.32 8.01 42.10
N SER A 256 -2.72 6.97 41.36
CA SER A 256 -2.58 5.58 41.83
C SER A 256 -1.10 5.21 42.05
N GLY A 257 -0.21 5.64 41.15
CA GLY A 257 1.23 5.49 41.32
C GLY A 257 1.76 6.19 42.57
N LEU A 258 1.36 7.44 42.82
CA LEU A 258 1.75 8.17 44.02
C LEU A 258 1.25 7.53 45.32
N LEU A 259 0.00 7.00 45.30
CA LEU A 259 -0.55 6.25 46.42
C LEU A 259 0.24 5.00 46.74
N MET A 260 0.67 4.25 45.73
CA MET A 260 1.48 3.00 45.90
C MET A 260 2.82 3.27 46.56
N ASP A 261 3.33 4.48 46.53
CA ASP A 261 4.60 4.86 47.15
C ASP A 261 4.41 5.37 48.59
N THR A 262 3.17 5.44 49.09
CA THR A 262 2.87 5.75 50.49
C THR A 262 2.71 4.46 51.31
N PRO A 263 2.83 4.50 52.66
CA PRO A 263 2.57 3.33 53.47
C PRO A 263 1.09 2.94 53.39
N LEU A 264 0.80 1.95 52.57
CA LEU A 264 -0.54 1.37 52.34
C LEU A 264 -0.67 0.03 53.10
N THR A 265 -1.88 -0.32 53.55
CA THR A 265 -2.18 -1.66 53.98
C THR A 265 -2.15 -2.64 52.79
N PRO A 266 -1.95 -3.96 53.00
CA PRO A 266 -1.98 -4.94 51.89
C PRO A 266 -3.24 -4.91 51.08
N GLU A 267 -4.39 -4.61 51.71
CA GLU A 267 -5.71 -4.48 51.07
C GLU A 267 -5.75 -3.23 50.19
N GLN A 268 -5.33 -2.07 50.71
CA GLN A 268 -5.23 -0.82 49.94
C GLN A 268 -4.27 -0.94 48.78
N THR A 269 -3.14 -1.61 48.94
CA THR A 269 -2.19 -1.89 47.86
C THR A 269 -2.86 -2.69 46.74
N THR A 270 -3.69 -3.69 47.10
CA THR A 270 -4.45 -4.47 46.13
C THR A 270 -5.46 -3.60 45.35
N TYR A 271 -6.18 -2.75 46.03
CA TYR A 271 -7.13 -1.83 45.37
C TYR A 271 -6.45 -0.84 44.44
N VAL A 272 -5.37 -0.21 44.90
CA VAL A 272 -4.62 0.77 44.09
C VAL A 272 -3.96 0.11 42.87
N LYS A 273 -3.42 -1.10 43.02
CA LYS A 273 -2.93 -1.90 41.89
C LYS A 273 -4.03 -2.21 40.88
N ALA A 274 -5.23 -2.59 41.35
CA ALA A 274 -6.35 -2.87 40.48
C ALA A 274 -6.79 -1.62 39.69
N VAL A 275 -6.86 -0.45 40.35
CA VAL A 275 -7.18 0.83 39.71
C VAL A 275 -6.14 1.17 38.65
N LYS A 276 -4.84 1.07 38.96
CA LYS A 276 -3.73 1.32 38.03
C LYS A 276 -3.81 0.40 36.81
N THR A 277 -3.94 -0.90 37.05
CA THR A 277 -4.02 -1.90 35.96
C THR A 277 -5.23 -1.65 35.05
N SER A 278 -6.38 -1.27 35.64
CA SER A 278 -7.59 -0.94 34.85
C SER A 278 -7.38 0.34 34.05
N GLY A 279 -6.71 1.33 34.61
CA GLY A 279 -6.36 2.58 33.92
C GLY A 279 -5.41 2.35 32.75
N ASP A 280 -4.34 1.60 32.98
CA ASP A 280 -3.37 1.24 31.93
C ASP A 280 -4.04 0.45 30.78
N ALA A 281 -4.94 -0.48 31.10
CA ALA A 281 -5.71 -1.24 30.12
C ALA A 281 -6.62 -0.35 29.28
N LEU A 282 -7.31 0.62 29.93
CA LEU A 282 -8.19 1.55 29.20
C LEU A 282 -7.39 2.49 28.29
N LEU A 283 -6.22 2.95 28.72
CA LEU A 283 -5.32 3.77 27.91
C LEU A 283 -4.88 3.00 26.65
N SER A 284 -4.46 1.75 26.80
CA SER A 284 -4.08 0.89 25.68
C SER A 284 -5.24 0.70 24.68
N LEU A 285 -6.47 0.50 25.17
CA LEU A 285 -7.67 0.38 24.35
C LEU A 285 -7.93 1.63 23.49
N ILE A 286 -7.76 2.80 24.08
CA ILE A 286 -7.95 4.09 23.39
C ILE A 286 -6.89 4.29 22.32
N GLU A 287 -5.65 3.92 22.61
CA GLU A 287 -4.55 3.99 21.64
C GLU A 287 -4.75 3.04 20.47
N GLU A 288 -5.20 1.79 20.73
CA GLU A 288 -5.55 0.83 19.69
C GLU A 288 -6.68 1.35 18.79
N LEU A 289 -7.72 1.98 19.36
CA LEU A 289 -8.85 2.55 18.62
C LEU A 289 -8.41 3.73 17.75
N LEU A 290 -7.52 4.58 18.25
CA LEU A 290 -6.94 5.69 17.49
C LEU A 290 -6.08 5.20 16.32
N ASP A 291 -5.20 4.24 16.60
CA ASP A 291 -4.35 3.64 15.56
C ASP A 291 -5.23 3.01 14.48
N TYR A 292 -6.28 2.27 14.87
CA TYR A 292 -7.28 1.74 13.95
C TYR A 292 -7.88 2.83 13.05
N SER A 293 -8.33 3.95 13.64
CA SER A 293 -8.94 5.06 12.89
C SER A 293 -7.96 5.73 11.91
N LYS A 294 -6.68 5.89 12.31
CA LYS A 294 -5.63 6.43 11.43
C LYS A 294 -5.32 5.49 10.27
N ILE A 295 -5.32 4.17 10.53
CA ILE A 295 -5.11 3.14 9.51
C ILE A 295 -6.26 3.12 8.50
N GLU A 296 -7.52 3.13 9.00
CA GLU A 296 -8.72 3.15 8.16
C GLU A 296 -8.75 4.37 7.23
N ALA A 297 -8.35 5.54 7.74
CA ALA A 297 -8.26 6.78 6.96
C ALA A 297 -7.05 6.83 6.00
N GLY A 298 -6.22 5.79 5.94
CA GLY A 298 -5.02 5.75 5.09
C GLY A 298 -3.90 6.72 5.48
N LYS A 299 -3.97 7.31 6.68
CA LYS A 299 -3.11 8.41 7.17
C LYS A 299 -1.89 7.94 7.98
N ILE A 300 -1.48 6.70 7.86
CA ILE A 300 -0.21 6.26 8.45
C ILE A 300 0.91 6.61 7.48
N ASP A 301 1.73 7.56 7.87
CA ASP A 301 3.03 7.82 7.27
C ASP A 301 4.05 6.89 7.94
N LEU A 302 4.68 6.03 7.14
CA LEU A 302 5.72 5.12 7.62
C LEU A 302 7.06 5.86 7.69
N GLU A 303 7.75 5.72 8.82
CA GLU A 303 9.10 6.22 8.96
C GLU A 303 10.09 5.26 8.29
N HIS A 304 11.04 5.81 7.53
CA HIS A 304 12.13 5.06 6.93
C HIS A 304 13.45 5.48 7.56
N ARG A 305 13.74 4.92 8.76
CA ARG A 305 14.95 5.24 9.51
C ARG A 305 15.79 3.98 9.76
N PRO A 306 17.13 4.10 9.81
CA PRO A 306 17.98 2.99 10.15
C PRO A 306 17.87 2.65 11.64
N PHE A 307 17.64 1.38 11.98
CA PHE A 307 17.60 0.89 13.35
C PHE A 307 18.35 -0.45 13.51
N ALA A 308 18.79 -0.74 14.74
CA ALA A 308 19.48 -1.98 15.08
C ALA A 308 18.46 -3.09 15.33
N LEU A 309 18.52 -4.15 14.51
CA LEU A 309 17.55 -5.25 14.56
C LEU A 309 17.63 -6.06 15.83
N SER A 310 18.85 -6.53 16.18
CA SER A 310 19.07 -7.36 17.38
C SER A 310 18.68 -6.64 18.67
N ALA A 311 19.09 -5.37 18.81
CA ALA A 311 18.75 -4.57 19.97
C ALA A 311 17.23 -4.44 20.17
N MET A 312 16.48 -4.19 19.07
CA MET A 312 15.01 -4.08 19.15
C MET A 312 14.37 -5.39 19.65
N ILE A 313 14.85 -6.54 19.19
CA ILE A 313 14.31 -7.85 19.60
C ILE A 313 14.68 -8.18 21.06
N GLU A 314 15.90 -7.90 21.46
CA GLU A 314 16.36 -8.05 22.84
C GLU A 314 15.54 -7.18 23.80
N ASP A 315 15.33 -5.89 23.46
CA ASP A 315 14.48 -4.97 24.24
C ASP A 315 13.03 -5.47 24.38
N ILE A 316 12.42 -6.00 23.30
CA ILE A 316 11.07 -6.56 23.33
C ILE A 316 11.01 -7.75 24.27
N THR A 317 12.01 -8.64 24.19
CA THR A 317 12.08 -9.85 24.99
C THR A 317 12.25 -9.51 26.48
N GLU A 318 13.13 -8.55 26.81
CA GLU A 318 13.35 -8.09 28.19
C GLU A 318 12.11 -7.38 28.76
N LEU A 319 11.42 -6.56 27.96
CA LEU A 319 10.17 -5.91 28.39
C LEU A 319 9.07 -6.92 28.75
N LEU A 320 9.02 -8.04 28.03
CA LEU A 320 8.00 -9.07 28.23
C LEU A 320 8.41 -10.13 29.26
N ALA A 321 9.71 -10.27 29.58
CA ALA A 321 10.23 -11.28 30.53
C ALA A 321 9.53 -11.25 31.87
N PRO A 322 9.27 -10.12 32.56
CA PRO A 322 8.56 -10.12 33.85
C PRO A 322 7.14 -10.69 33.76
N ARG A 323 6.45 -10.51 32.61
CA ARG A 323 5.11 -11.07 32.40
C ARG A 323 5.14 -12.57 32.18
N ALA A 324 6.16 -13.08 31.49
CA ALA A 324 6.39 -14.50 31.28
C ALA A 324 6.76 -15.17 32.63
N GLU A 325 7.68 -14.56 33.38
CA GLU A 325 8.12 -15.03 34.71
C GLU A 325 6.95 -15.11 35.72
N ALA A 326 6.09 -14.08 35.76
CA ALA A 326 4.90 -14.10 36.61
C ALA A 326 3.95 -15.27 36.30
N LYS A 327 3.97 -15.79 35.06
CA LYS A 327 3.26 -17.00 34.62
C LYS A 327 4.11 -18.30 34.75
N LYS A 328 5.37 -18.21 35.13
CA LYS A 328 6.32 -19.31 35.15
C LYS A 328 6.53 -19.98 33.78
N ILE A 329 6.53 -19.21 32.72
CA ILE A 329 6.82 -19.65 31.35
C ILE A 329 8.11 -19.01 30.84
N GLU A 330 8.76 -19.68 29.89
CA GLU A 330 9.97 -19.15 29.26
C GLU A 330 9.65 -18.03 28.22
N ILE A 331 10.59 -17.12 28.06
CA ILE A 331 10.66 -16.25 26.86
C ILE A 331 12.10 -16.14 26.42
N ALA A 332 12.36 -16.38 25.13
CA ALA A 332 13.70 -16.31 24.56
C ALA A 332 13.70 -15.74 23.16
N ALA A 333 14.84 -15.17 22.73
CA ALA A 333 15.00 -14.59 21.42
C ALA A 333 16.24 -15.14 20.70
N TYR A 334 16.10 -15.28 19.39
CA TYR A 334 17.18 -15.63 18.48
C TYR A 334 17.13 -14.71 17.24
N VAL A 335 18.26 -14.09 16.92
CA VAL A 335 18.45 -13.34 15.69
C VAL A 335 19.58 -13.99 14.91
N ASP A 336 19.35 -14.34 13.66
CA ASP A 336 20.34 -15.00 12.80
C ASP A 336 21.46 -14.02 12.43
N ASP A 337 22.71 -14.41 12.64
CA ASP A 337 23.91 -13.60 12.43
C ASP A 337 24.15 -13.22 10.94
N ARG A 338 23.45 -13.86 10.01
CA ARG A 338 23.47 -13.50 8.57
C ARG A 338 22.70 -12.23 8.25
N LEU A 339 21.85 -11.79 9.16
CA LEU A 339 21.06 -10.59 8.97
C LEU A 339 21.91 -9.33 9.12
N PRO A 340 21.59 -8.27 8.40
CA PRO A 340 22.29 -7.00 8.58
C PRO A 340 22.07 -6.45 9.99
N ALA A 341 23.13 -5.93 10.63
CA ALA A 341 23.05 -5.38 11.98
C ALA A 341 22.07 -4.21 12.08
N ARG A 342 21.93 -3.43 11.01
CA ARG A 342 20.97 -2.34 10.90
C ARG A 342 20.17 -2.44 9.61
N VAL A 343 18.88 -2.16 9.71
CA VAL A 343 17.93 -2.16 8.60
C VAL A 343 17.17 -0.84 8.54
N ILE A 344 16.66 -0.50 7.37
CA ILE A 344 15.87 0.71 7.15
C ILE A 344 14.38 0.34 7.21
N GLY A 345 13.63 1.03 8.07
CA GLY A 345 12.19 0.82 8.21
C GLY A 345 11.60 1.59 9.38
N ASP A 346 10.34 1.30 9.70
CA ASP A 346 9.63 1.88 10.84
C ASP A 346 9.78 0.96 12.07
N ALA A 347 10.78 1.27 12.89
CA ALA A 347 11.07 0.49 14.11
C ALA A 347 9.92 0.56 15.13
N ALA A 348 9.20 1.68 15.22
CA ALA A 348 8.12 1.86 16.19
C ALA A 348 6.92 0.98 15.84
N ARG A 349 6.53 0.96 14.58
CA ARG A 349 5.42 0.13 14.09
C ARG A 349 5.74 -1.36 14.13
N LEU A 350 6.96 -1.73 13.75
CA LEU A 350 7.41 -3.12 13.86
C LEU A 350 7.45 -3.59 15.32
N ARG A 351 7.97 -2.78 16.23
CA ARG A 351 7.95 -3.03 17.69
C ARG A 351 6.51 -3.21 18.19
N GLN A 352 5.57 -2.38 17.77
CA GLN A 352 4.16 -2.46 18.13
C GLN A 352 3.55 -3.82 17.71
N VAL A 353 3.80 -4.25 16.47
CA VAL A 353 3.33 -5.55 15.97
C VAL A 353 3.91 -6.72 16.77
N LEU A 354 5.23 -6.71 16.98
CA LEU A 354 5.91 -7.79 17.70
C LEU A 354 5.50 -7.86 19.17
N LEU A 355 5.31 -6.72 19.84
CA LEU A 355 4.77 -6.66 21.21
C LEU A 355 3.35 -7.21 21.31
N ASN A 356 2.50 -6.91 20.32
CA ASN A 356 1.16 -7.46 20.29
C ASN A 356 1.18 -8.99 20.08
N LEU A 357 1.97 -9.48 19.13
CA LEU A 357 2.05 -10.92 18.86
C LEU A 357 2.67 -11.69 20.04
N ALA A 358 3.80 -11.23 20.58
CA ALA A 358 4.47 -11.86 21.71
C ALA A 358 3.67 -11.73 23.01
N GLY A 359 2.99 -10.60 23.21
CA GLY A 359 2.06 -10.41 24.32
C GLY A 359 0.89 -11.40 24.29
N ASN A 360 0.33 -11.63 23.10
CA ASN A 360 -0.71 -12.64 22.89
C ASN A 360 -0.16 -14.06 23.12
N ALA A 361 1.03 -14.36 22.63
CA ALA A 361 1.70 -15.64 22.87
C ALA A 361 1.85 -15.93 24.38
N ILE A 362 2.36 -14.96 25.17
CA ILE A 362 2.44 -15.08 26.63
C ILE A 362 1.05 -15.21 27.27
N LYS A 363 0.06 -14.46 26.78
CA LYS A 363 -1.30 -14.46 27.29
C LYS A 363 -1.94 -15.84 27.19
N PHE A 364 -1.77 -16.54 26.07
CA PHE A 364 -2.41 -17.83 25.77
C PHE A 364 -1.53 -19.06 26.08
N THR A 365 -0.33 -18.87 26.60
CA THR A 365 0.54 -19.94 27.06
C THR A 365 0.42 -20.10 28.58
N SER A 366 0.19 -21.33 29.05
CA SER A 366 0.12 -21.68 30.47
C SER A 366 1.35 -22.45 30.95
N THR A 367 1.95 -23.25 30.07
CA THR A 367 3.14 -24.05 30.32
C THR A 367 4.06 -24.04 29.11
N GLY A 368 5.36 -24.19 29.30
CA GLY A 368 6.36 -24.06 28.24
C GLY A 368 6.79 -22.61 28.05
N GLY A 369 6.63 -22.02 26.87
CA GLY A 369 7.04 -20.62 26.68
C GLY A 369 6.86 -20.06 25.27
N VAL A 370 7.54 -18.95 25.05
CA VAL A 370 7.46 -18.14 23.82
C VAL A 370 8.86 -17.93 23.25
N ALA A 371 9.01 -18.11 21.95
CA ALA A 371 10.23 -17.86 21.19
C ALA A 371 10.03 -16.74 20.17
N LEU A 372 10.90 -15.74 20.19
CA LEU A 372 11.03 -14.74 19.13
C LEU A 372 12.23 -15.09 18.26
N ILE A 373 12.01 -15.48 17.00
CA ILE A 373 13.06 -15.92 16.09
C ILE A 373 13.07 -15.00 14.88
N VAL A 374 14.25 -14.48 14.52
CA VAL A 374 14.41 -13.62 13.35
C VAL A 374 15.40 -14.24 12.38
N GLU A 375 14.95 -14.47 11.17
CA GLU A 375 15.69 -15.19 10.12
C GLU A 375 15.59 -14.46 8.76
N PRO A 376 16.52 -14.73 7.83
CA PRO A 376 16.36 -14.30 6.45
C PRO A 376 15.08 -14.90 5.85
N GLY A 377 14.26 -14.08 5.21
CA GLY A 377 13.07 -14.52 4.50
C GLY A 377 13.38 -15.27 3.20
N ILE A 378 12.34 -15.64 2.47
CA ILE A 378 12.44 -16.40 1.22
C ILE A 378 12.97 -15.51 0.09
N TRP A 379 12.60 -14.21 0.10
CA TRP A 379 12.96 -13.27 -0.95
C TRP A 379 14.18 -12.41 -0.56
N PRO A 380 14.96 -11.91 -1.53
CA PRO A 380 16.05 -10.98 -1.23
C PRO A 380 15.56 -9.77 -0.42
N ASN A 381 16.32 -9.39 0.62
CA ASN A 381 16.00 -8.32 1.56
C ASN A 381 14.71 -8.54 2.39
N GLU A 382 14.12 -9.72 2.37
CA GLU A 382 13.03 -10.07 3.25
C GLU A 382 13.58 -10.61 4.57
N ILE A 383 12.99 -10.16 5.67
CA ILE A 383 13.29 -10.66 7.01
C ILE A 383 12.00 -11.27 7.57
N SER A 384 12.12 -12.48 8.10
CA SER A 384 11.04 -13.20 8.74
C SER A 384 11.20 -13.15 10.27
N PHE A 385 10.13 -12.71 10.94
CA PHE A 385 10.01 -12.66 12.39
C PHE A 385 8.97 -13.69 12.81
N LEU A 386 9.41 -14.74 13.50
CA LEU A 386 8.54 -15.79 13.98
C LEU A 386 8.31 -15.60 15.48
N VAL A 387 7.05 -15.51 15.86
CA VAL A 387 6.61 -15.55 17.25
C VAL A 387 5.95 -16.91 17.47
N ARG A 388 6.65 -17.80 18.15
CA ARG A 388 6.20 -19.16 18.42
C ARG A 388 5.83 -19.33 19.88
N ASP A 389 4.67 -19.88 20.15
CA ASP A 389 4.20 -20.24 21.49
C ASP A 389 3.90 -21.74 21.60
N THR A 390 3.88 -22.22 22.83
CA THR A 390 3.47 -23.59 23.18
C THR A 390 2.09 -23.59 23.87
N GLY A 391 1.25 -22.63 23.54
CA GLY A 391 -0.05 -22.40 24.17
C GLY A 391 -1.15 -23.33 23.66
N ILE A 392 -2.41 -22.90 23.88
CA ILE A 392 -3.62 -23.66 23.55
C ILE A 392 -3.83 -23.85 22.03
N GLY A 393 -3.08 -23.14 21.19
CA GLY A 393 -3.27 -23.16 19.74
C GLY A 393 -4.59 -22.57 19.27
N ILE A 394 -4.83 -22.63 17.96
CA ILE A 394 -5.98 -22.02 17.29
C ILE A 394 -6.61 -23.04 16.35
N ALA A 395 -7.91 -23.26 16.51
CA ALA A 395 -8.68 -24.16 15.67
C ALA A 395 -8.70 -23.68 14.21
N PRO A 396 -8.71 -24.58 13.21
CA PRO A 396 -8.66 -24.20 11.80
C PRO A 396 -9.72 -23.18 11.39
N GLU A 397 -10.94 -23.32 11.94
CA GLU A 397 -12.10 -22.46 11.62
C GLU A 397 -11.93 -21.02 12.16
N ALA A 398 -11.11 -20.86 13.19
CA ALA A 398 -10.84 -19.57 13.82
C ALA A 398 -9.65 -18.79 13.19
N ARG A 399 -8.77 -19.46 12.41
CA ARG A 399 -7.52 -18.87 11.93
C ARG A 399 -7.73 -17.63 11.04
N GLU A 400 -8.76 -17.62 10.21
CA GLU A 400 -9.09 -16.43 9.40
C GLU A 400 -9.86 -15.39 10.22
N ARG A 401 -10.68 -15.84 11.16
CA ARG A 401 -11.54 -14.98 11.96
C ARG A 401 -10.77 -14.08 12.91
N ILE A 402 -9.68 -14.56 13.49
CA ILE A 402 -8.85 -13.80 14.45
C ILE A 402 -8.20 -12.54 13.86
N PHE A 403 -8.12 -12.43 12.52
CA PHE A 403 -7.65 -11.23 11.82
C PHE A 403 -8.78 -10.24 11.48
N ARG A 404 -10.05 -10.64 11.71
CA ARG A 404 -11.19 -9.74 11.53
C ARG A 404 -11.35 -8.82 12.74
N GLU A 405 -11.85 -7.63 12.46
CA GLU A 405 -12.03 -6.59 13.46
C GLU A 405 -13.12 -7.00 14.46
N PHE A 406 -12.85 -6.79 15.76
CA PHE A 406 -13.76 -7.10 16.87
C PHE A 406 -14.17 -8.58 16.99
N GLU A 407 -13.60 -9.48 16.19
CA GLU A 407 -13.82 -10.92 16.31
C GLU A 407 -12.80 -11.56 17.28
N GLN A 408 -13.29 -12.56 18.03
CA GLN A 408 -12.47 -13.37 18.95
C GLN A 408 -12.72 -14.85 18.65
N ALA A 409 -11.72 -15.69 18.94
CA ALA A 409 -11.78 -17.10 18.54
C ALA A 409 -12.93 -17.87 19.23
N ASP A 410 -13.22 -17.56 20.52
CA ASP A 410 -14.29 -18.21 21.30
C ASP A 410 -14.77 -17.29 22.44
N ASP A 411 -16.09 -17.20 22.65
CA ASP A 411 -16.74 -16.44 23.73
C ASP A 411 -16.34 -16.89 25.14
N LYS A 412 -15.91 -18.15 25.31
CA LYS A 412 -15.43 -18.69 26.59
C LYS A 412 -14.02 -18.19 26.91
N ILE A 413 -13.16 -18.11 25.90
CA ILE A 413 -11.79 -17.60 26.01
C ILE A 413 -11.82 -16.09 26.25
N ALA A 414 -12.74 -15.38 25.63
CA ALA A 414 -12.97 -13.94 25.80
C ALA A 414 -13.22 -13.54 27.26
N ARG A 415 -14.01 -14.33 28.02
CA ARG A 415 -14.29 -14.07 29.43
C ARG A 415 -13.11 -14.31 30.36
N SER A 416 -12.21 -15.24 30.01
CA SER A 416 -11.08 -15.61 30.88
C SER A 416 -9.84 -14.74 30.63
N TYR A 417 -9.63 -14.29 29.41
CA TYR A 417 -8.38 -13.61 29.02
C TYR A 417 -8.55 -12.16 28.53
N GLY A 418 -9.78 -11.70 28.25
CA GLY A 418 -10.06 -10.34 27.80
C GLY A 418 -9.38 -9.95 26.49
N GLY A 419 -9.74 -8.84 25.89
CA GLY A 419 -9.10 -8.28 24.70
C GLY A 419 -10.10 -7.51 23.82
N THR A 420 -9.62 -6.61 22.98
CA THR A 420 -10.43 -5.76 22.07
C THR A 420 -10.83 -6.46 20.79
N GLY A 421 -10.10 -7.48 20.36
CA GLY A 421 -10.21 -8.08 19.03
C GLY A 421 -9.63 -7.18 17.91
N LEU A 422 -8.93 -6.09 18.27
CA LEU A 422 -8.34 -5.16 17.29
C LEU A 422 -6.85 -5.40 17.04
N GLY A 423 -6.11 -5.94 18.02
CA GLY A 423 -4.65 -6.02 17.96
C GLY A 423 -4.13 -6.77 16.71
N LEU A 424 -4.68 -7.94 16.39
CA LEU A 424 -4.23 -8.72 15.22
C LEU A 424 -4.62 -8.06 13.90
N SER A 425 -5.81 -7.49 13.78
CA SER A 425 -6.23 -6.77 12.58
C SER A 425 -5.41 -5.51 12.33
N ILE A 426 -5.04 -4.78 13.39
CA ILE A 426 -4.12 -3.64 13.33
C ILE A 426 -2.73 -4.10 12.89
N SER A 427 -2.20 -5.19 13.48
CA SER A 427 -0.90 -5.75 13.12
C SER A 427 -0.84 -6.15 11.64
N ASP A 428 -1.85 -6.84 11.13
CA ASP A 428 -1.93 -7.24 9.72
C ASP A 428 -1.95 -6.05 8.78
N ARG A 429 -2.73 -5.01 9.12
CA ARG A 429 -2.77 -3.76 8.31
C ARG A 429 -1.44 -3.00 8.33
N ILE A 430 -0.77 -2.89 9.48
CA ILE A 430 0.55 -2.26 9.60
C ILE A 430 1.54 -3.00 8.70
N ILE A 431 1.62 -4.33 8.81
CA ILE A 431 2.55 -5.15 8.05
C ILE A 431 2.27 -5.07 6.54
N LYS A 432 1.00 -5.12 6.11
CA LYS A 432 0.62 -4.91 4.71
C LYS A 432 1.06 -3.54 4.18
N ARG A 433 0.93 -2.50 5.01
CA ARG A 433 1.38 -1.15 4.62
C ARG A 433 2.92 -1.06 4.52
N MET A 434 3.65 -1.83 5.34
CA MET A 434 5.10 -1.99 5.25
C MET A 434 5.54 -2.89 4.08
N GLY A 435 4.62 -3.37 3.26
CA GLY A 435 4.89 -4.25 2.11
C GLY A 435 5.14 -5.70 2.48
N GLY A 436 4.80 -6.11 3.71
CA GLY A 436 4.95 -7.45 4.22
C GLY A 436 3.64 -8.24 4.31
N ARG A 437 3.71 -9.37 4.98
CA ARG A 437 2.58 -10.26 5.25
C ARG A 437 2.71 -10.92 6.62
N ILE A 438 1.57 -11.32 7.20
CA ILE A 438 1.51 -12.18 8.40
C ILE A 438 0.93 -13.53 7.98
N THR A 439 1.59 -14.61 8.36
CA THR A 439 1.12 -15.99 8.22
C THR A 439 0.99 -16.66 9.57
N LEU A 440 0.13 -17.66 9.69
CA LEU A 440 -0.17 -18.37 10.91
C LEU A 440 -0.17 -19.88 10.69
N GLU A 441 0.67 -20.55 11.45
CA GLU A 441 0.63 -21.99 11.62
C GLU A 441 0.25 -22.30 13.07
N SER A 442 -0.81 -23.07 13.29
CA SER A 442 -1.28 -23.37 14.62
C SER A 442 -2.07 -24.68 14.64
N GLN A 443 -1.96 -25.43 15.72
CA GLN A 443 -2.77 -26.61 15.98
C GLN A 443 -3.29 -26.54 17.42
N PRO A 444 -4.54 -26.94 17.68
CA PRO A 444 -5.05 -27.04 19.05
C PRO A 444 -4.12 -27.84 19.94
N ASP A 445 -3.85 -27.31 21.14
CA ASP A 445 -2.98 -27.86 22.19
C ASP A 445 -1.50 -28.08 21.79
N ALA A 446 -1.06 -27.61 20.64
CA ALA A 446 0.33 -27.68 20.19
C ALA A 446 0.98 -26.29 20.02
N GLY A 447 0.23 -25.21 20.32
CA GLY A 447 0.68 -23.84 20.19
C GLY A 447 0.47 -23.22 18.83
N SER A 448 1.03 -22.02 18.65
CA SER A 448 0.92 -21.24 17.41
C SER A 448 2.28 -20.66 16.99
N THR A 449 2.44 -20.47 15.71
CA THR A 449 3.56 -19.73 15.13
C THR A 449 3.00 -18.65 14.22
N PHE A 450 3.17 -17.40 14.62
CA PHE A 450 2.91 -16.24 13.78
C PHE A 450 4.20 -15.85 13.08
N GLU A 451 4.19 -15.82 11.76
CA GLU A 451 5.32 -15.38 10.95
C GLU A 451 4.99 -14.05 10.29
N VAL A 452 5.82 -13.07 10.54
CA VAL A 452 5.77 -11.73 9.94
C VAL A 452 6.93 -11.61 8.96
N SER A 453 6.65 -11.55 7.66
CA SER A 453 7.66 -11.37 6.62
C SER A 453 7.59 -9.96 6.06
N ILE A 454 8.71 -9.21 6.11
CA ILE A 454 8.77 -7.81 5.69
C ILE A 454 10.02 -7.56 4.85
N PRO A 455 9.94 -6.79 3.73
CA PRO A 455 11.11 -6.32 3.01
C PRO A 455 11.78 -5.19 3.80
N LEU A 456 12.98 -5.43 4.32
CA LEU A 456 13.80 -4.44 5.04
C LEU A 456 15.18 -4.38 4.41
N ALA A 457 15.50 -3.23 3.80
CA ALA A 457 16.81 -3.02 3.21
C ALA A 457 17.90 -2.85 4.27
N ALA A 458 19.10 -3.38 4.01
CA ALA A 458 20.24 -3.12 4.85
C ALA A 458 20.59 -1.63 4.84
N ALA A 459 20.89 -1.06 6.01
CA ALA A 459 21.34 0.30 6.11
C ALA A 459 22.85 0.38 5.82
N ASP A 460 23.24 1.28 4.90
CA ASP A 460 24.66 1.56 4.62
C ASP A 460 25.33 2.21 5.85
N GLY A 461 26.35 1.60 6.38
CA GLY A 461 27.14 2.15 7.47
C GLY A 461 28.19 1.18 8.00
N LYS A 462 29.43 1.61 8.05
CA LYS A 462 30.50 0.94 8.81
C LYS A 462 30.26 1.15 10.33
N GLN A 463 29.30 0.47 10.90
CA GLN A 463 29.24 0.33 12.35
C GLN A 463 29.68 -1.08 12.74
N ILE A 464 30.40 -1.15 13.87
CA ILE A 464 30.91 -2.39 14.46
C ILE A 464 29.69 -3.33 14.62
N SER A 465 29.56 -4.25 13.68
CA SER A 465 28.66 -5.39 13.82
C SER A 465 29.21 -6.22 14.97
N PHE A 466 28.33 -6.75 15.82
CA PHE A 466 28.72 -7.80 16.78
C PHE A 466 29.43 -8.89 15.99
N ALA A 467 30.71 -9.11 16.32
CA ALA A 467 31.48 -10.21 15.76
C ALA A 467 31.21 -11.45 16.58
N ALA A 468 30.53 -12.42 15.98
CA ALA A 468 30.32 -13.72 16.63
C ALA A 468 31.68 -14.34 16.97
N PRO A 469 31.85 -14.92 18.19
CA PRO A 469 33.08 -15.58 18.54
C PRO A 469 33.23 -16.88 17.73
N ASP A 470 34.45 -17.24 17.41
CA ASP A 470 34.77 -18.56 16.85
C ASP A 470 34.90 -19.58 17.98
N LEU A 471 33.90 -20.44 18.09
CA LEU A 471 33.87 -21.54 19.08
C LEU A 471 34.21 -22.90 18.43
N SER A 472 34.86 -22.93 17.28
CA SER A 472 35.22 -24.13 16.55
C SER A 472 36.05 -25.07 17.43
N GLY A 473 35.59 -26.32 17.53
CA GLY A 473 36.24 -27.35 18.36
C GLY A 473 35.93 -27.28 19.86
N GLN A 474 35.16 -26.29 20.31
CA GLN A 474 34.77 -26.18 21.72
C GLN A 474 33.47 -26.97 22.00
N SER A 475 33.48 -27.76 23.08
CA SER A 475 32.32 -28.52 23.54
C SER A 475 31.62 -27.74 24.67
N ILE A 476 30.32 -27.49 24.52
CA ILE A 476 29.55 -26.73 25.49
C ILE A 476 28.32 -27.55 25.88
N MET A 477 28.13 -27.74 27.19
CA MET A 477 26.97 -28.43 27.75
C MET A 477 25.97 -27.38 28.25
N LEU A 478 24.70 -27.55 27.90
CA LEU A 478 23.59 -26.77 28.43
C LEU A 478 22.72 -27.68 29.27
N VAL A 479 22.59 -27.37 30.54
CA VAL A 479 21.76 -28.13 31.46
C VAL A 479 20.59 -27.28 31.91
N SER A 480 19.41 -27.59 31.38
CA SER A 480 18.18 -26.81 31.62
C SER A 480 16.95 -27.70 31.51
N PRO A 481 16.05 -27.68 32.52
CA PRO A 481 14.75 -28.35 32.41
C PRO A 481 13.83 -27.68 31.43
N GLN A 482 14.18 -26.48 31.01
CA GLN A 482 13.44 -25.63 30.08
C GLN A 482 14.01 -25.75 28.66
N SER A 483 13.18 -25.99 27.67
CA SER A 483 13.65 -26.40 26.35
C SER A 483 13.79 -25.25 25.34
N ILE A 484 13.04 -24.17 25.51
CA ILE A 484 12.96 -23.11 24.49
C ILE A 484 14.24 -22.28 24.47
N GLU A 485 14.61 -21.69 25.61
CA GLU A 485 15.83 -20.89 25.69
C GLU A 485 17.07 -21.74 25.47
N ALA A 486 17.11 -22.97 26.02
CA ALA A 486 18.20 -23.90 25.81
C ALA A 486 18.39 -24.23 24.31
N SER A 487 17.32 -24.51 23.59
CA SER A 487 17.39 -24.83 22.16
C SER A 487 17.85 -23.64 21.31
N LEU A 488 17.37 -22.41 21.57
CA LEU A 488 17.81 -21.23 20.88
C LEU A 488 19.26 -20.85 21.19
N THR A 489 19.67 -21.05 22.44
CA THR A 489 21.07 -20.88 22.87
C THR A 489 21.99 -21.91 22.21
N ALA A 490 21.61 -23.18 22.18
CA ALA A 490 22.35 -24.23 21.49
C ALA A 490 22.48 -23.91 19.97
N ARG A 491 21.39 -23.46 19.32
CA ARG A 491 21.41 -23.05 17.94
C ARG A 491 22.40 -21.91 17.68
N ARG A 492 22.46 -20.92 18.57
CA ARG A 492 23.40 -19.78 18.47
C ARG A 492 24.84 -20.26 18.61
N LEU A 493 25.13 -21.10 19.63
CA LEU A 493 26.45 -21.64 19.86
C LEU A 493 26.94 -22.53 18.71
N GLN A 494 26.07 -23.37 18.15
CA GLN A 494 26.37 -24.16 16.94
C GLN A 494 26.69 -23.26 15.74
N ARG A 495 25.98 -22.15 15.61
CA ARG A 495 26.24 -21.16 14.57
C ARG A 495 27.64 -20.54 14.72
N TRP A 496 28.09 -20.35 15.94
CA TRP A 496 29.45 -19.89 16.28
C TRP A 496 30.52 -21.00 16.19
N GLY A 497 30.17 -22.19 15.72
CA GLY A 497 31.08 -23.33 15.51
C GLY A 497 31.22 -24.27 16.71
N GLY A 498 30.53 -24.01 17.81
CA GLY A 498 30.61 -24.85 19.04
C GLY A 498 29.82 -26.16 18.92
N HIS A 499 30.35 -27.22 19.54
CA HIS A 499 29.65 -28.49 19.71
C HIS A 499 28.80 -28.45 20.99
N THR A 500 27.47 -28.38 20.82
CA THR A 500 26.54 -28.25 21.94
C THR A 500 25.91 -29.59 22.33
N CYS A 501 25.81 -29.84 23.62
CA CYS A 501 25.05 -30.94 24.20
C CYS A 501 23.98 -30.35 25.13
N MET A 502 22.71 -30.60 24.85
CA MET A 502 21.60 -30.16 25.70
C MET A 502 21.16 -31.34 26.59
N VAL A 503 21.02 -31.07 27.86
CA VAL A 503 20.61 -32.07 28.89
C VAL A 503 19.54 -31.43 29.77
N SER A 504 18.45 -32.14 30.01
CA SER A 504 17.36 -31.65 30.86
C SER A 504 17.43 -32.16 32.29
N ASP A 505 18.27 -33.16 32.55
CA ASP A 505 18.39 -33.86 33.82
C ASP A 505 19.82 -33.80 34.36
N VAL A 506 19.96 -33.54 35.68
CA VAL A 506 21.25 -33.33 36.32
C VAL A 506 22.05 -34.63 36.41
N ASP A 507 21.41 -35.77 36.67
CA ASP A 507 22.09 -37.06 36.80
C ASP A 507 22.68 -37.49 35.45
N VAL A 508 21.97 -37.20 34.34
CA VAL A 508 22.47 -37.43 32.98
C VAL A 508 23.64 -36.50 32.68
N ALA A 509 23.55 -35.22 33.09
CA ALA A 509 24.62 -34.26 32.90
C ALA A 509 25.90 -34.69 33.61
N GLU A 510 25.81 -35.12 34.88
CA GLU A 510 26.94 -35.65 35.67
C GLU A 510 27.57 -36.86 34.99
N ALA A 511 26.78 -37.80 34.49
CA ALA A 511 27.29 -38.99 33.80
C ALA A 511 28.04 -38.63 32.50
N LEU A 512 27.68 -37.55 31.80
CA LEU A 512 28.31 -37.11 30.57
C LEU A 512 29.55 -36.24 30.79
N LEU A 513 29.73 -35.62 31.96
CA LEU A 513 30.87 -34.74 32.25
C LEU A 513 32.23 -35.43 32.03
N PRO A 514 32.48 -36.68 32.48
CA PRO A 514 33.77 -37.34 32.32
C PRO A 514 34.10 -37.81 30.90
N GLU A 515 33.11 -37.85 29.98
CA GLU A 515 33.30 -38.41 28.64
C GLU A 515 34.24 -37.60 27.77
N ARG A 516 34.30 -36.28 28.00
CA ARG A 516 35.18 -35.34 27.26
C ARG A 516 35.47 -34.07 28.07
N PRO A 517 36.53 -33.32 27.75
CA PRO A 517 36.70 -32.00 28.33
C PRO A 517 35.65 -31.03 27.75
N TRP A 518 35.05 -30.24 28.61
CA TRP A 518 34.08 -29.23 28.26
C TRP A 518 34.70 -27.83 28.33
N HIS A 519 34.45 -27.01 27.31
CA HIS A 519 34.82 -25.59 27.34
C HIS A 519 33.95 -24.84 28.36
N ALA A 520 32.65 -25.07 28.31
CA ALA A 520 31.71 -24.46 29.24
C ALA A 520 30.56 -25.41 29.57
N VAL A 521 30.09 -25.31 30.82
CA VAL A 521 28.81 -25.89 31.27
C VAL A 521 27.91 -24.73 31.68
N LEU A 522 26.79 -24.54 30.95
CA LEU A 522 25.77 -23.56 31.22
C LEU A 522 24.66 -24.23 32.04
N ILE A 523 24.42 -23.75 33.24
CA ILE A 523 23.54 -24.39 34.24
C ILE A 523 22.35 -23.47 34.46
N ASP A 524 21.14 -23.96 34.20
CA ASP A 524 19.92 -23.19 34.42
C ASP A 524 19.53 -23.18 35.91
N HIS A 525 19.27 -21.98 36.43
CA HIS A 525 18.79 -21.81 37.81
C HIS A 525 17.45 -22.55 38.06
N ALA A 526 16.63 -22.81 37.04
CA ALA A 526 15.38 -23.57 37.19
C ALA A 526 15.55 -25.00 37.71
N LEU A 527 16.78 -25.53 37.73
CA LEU A 527 17.14 -26.83 38.37
C LEU A 527 17.05 -26.77 39.89
N GLY A 528 17.19 -25.58 40.51
CA GLY A 528 17.24 -25.38 41.94
C GLY A 528 18.68 -25.35 42.50
N LEU A 529 18.86 -24.69 43.65
CA LEU A 529 20.20 -24.38 44.22
C LEU A 529 21.02 -25.63 44.50
N ALA A 530 20.43 -26.67 45.08
CA ALA A 530 21.13 -27.91 45.41
C ALA A 530 21.70 -28.63 44.18
N ASP A 531 20.96 -28.66 43.10
CA ASP A 531 21.39 -29.27 41.83
C ASP A 531 22.43 -28.42 41.10
N ILE A 532 22.34 -27.09 41.21
CA ILE A 532 23.36 -26.18 40.69
C ILE A 532 24.70 -26.36 41.36
N GLU A 533 24.71 -26.44 42.71
CA GLU A 533 25.92 -26.68 43.48
C GLU A 533 26.52 -28.08 43.16
N ARG A 534 25.70 -29.13 43.18
CA ARG A 534 26.10 -30.50 42.84
C ARG A 534 26.75 -30.57 41.43
N LEU A 535 26.10 -29.99 40.45
CA LEU A 535 26.59 -30.00 39.07
C LEU A 535 27.83 -29.09 38.89
N GLY A 536 27.88 -27.95 39.59
CA GLY A 536 29.04 -27.08 39.64
C GLY A 536 30.30 -27.77 40.18
N ASP A 537 30.13 -28.52 41.24
CA ASP A 537 31.23 -29.33 41.86
C ASP A 537 31.67 -30.48 40.94
N ALA A 538 30.72 -31.22 40.36
CA ALA A 538 31.02 -32.29 39.41
C ALA A 538 31.73 -31.75 38.14
N ALA A 539 31.31 -30.58 37.63
CA ALA A 539 31.90 -29.95 36.47
C ALA A 539 33.29 -29.33 36.71
N CYS A 540 33.72 -29.17 37.97
CA CYS A 540 34.99 -28.52 38.34
C CYS A 540 36.22 -29.16 37.69
N LEU A 541 36.21 -30.47 37.53
CA LEU A 541 37.33 -31.24 36.95
C LEU A 541 37.21 -31.38 35.41
N HIS A 542 36.05 -31.14 34.83
CA HIS A 542 35.75 -31.49 33.44
C HIS A 542 35.40 -30.26 32.55
N ALA A 543 35.13 -29.11 33.16
CA ALA A 543 34.76 -27.91 32.46
C ALA A 543 35.63 -26.71 32.84
N THR A 544 36.09 -25.97 31.79
CA THR A 544 36.88 -24.75 31.98
C THR A 544 36.02 -23.64 32.58
N GLN A 545 34.79 -23.49 32.09
CA GLN A 545 33.84 -22.49 32.56
C GLN A 545 32.57 -23.17 33.10
N ARG A 546 32.05 -22.67 34.21
CA ARG A 546 30.83 -23.11 34.87
C ARG A 546 29.98 -21.90 35.13
N ILE A 547 28.97 -21.69 34.25
CA ILE A 547 28.19 -20.48 34.17
C ILE A 547 26.74 -20.77 34.55
N VAL A 548 26.22 -20.09 35.55
CA VAL A 548 24.80 -20.18 35.91
C VAL A 548 23.99 -19.18 35.17
N MET A 549 22.81 -19.58 34.66
CA MET A 549 21.83 -18.73 34.02
C MET A 549 20.66 -18.49 34.97
N PHE A 550 20.32 -17.25 35.29
CA PHE A 550 19.24 -16.91 36.22
C PHE A 550 18.40 -15.73 35.74
N THR A 551 17.19 -15.56 36.27
CA THR A 551 16.35 -14.40 36.02
C THR A 551 16.67 -13.26 37.00
N PRO A 552 16.35 -12.00 36.66
CA PRO A 552 16.57 -10.88 37.58
C PRO A 552 15.94 -11.04 38.96
N ALA A 553 14.76 -11.70 39.03
CA ALA A 553 14.06 -11.93 40.29
C ALA A 553 14.79 -12.93 41.22
N THR A 554 15.46 -13.95 40.65
CA THR A 554 16.14 -15.00 41.40
C THR A 554 17.57 -14.64 41.79
N ARG A 555 18.08 -13.47 41.35
CA ARG A 555 19.42 -12.98 41.68
C ARG A 555 19.67 -12.86 43.17
N GLN A 556 18.66 -12.48 43.97
CA GLN A 556 18.81 -12.35 45.43
C GLN A 556 18.95 -13.68 46.16
N GLU A 557 18.48 -14.78 45.56
CA GLU A 557 18.56 -16.12 46.12
C GLU A 557 19.96 -16.73 45.90
N LEU A 558 20.70 -16.28 44.90
CA LEU A 558 22.05 -16.71 44.55
C LEU A 558 23.11 -15.85 45.25
N GLN A 559 23.06 -15.73 46.59
CA GLN A 559 24.22 -15.19 47.32
C GLN A 559 25.37 -16.19 47.19
N PRO A 560 26.50 -15.83 46.58
CA PRO A 560 27.62 -16.77 46.49
C PRO A 560 28.12 -17.03 47.91
N SER A 561 27.95 -18.28 48.37
CA SER A 561 28.76 -18.75 49.47
C SER A 561 30.23 -18.70 48.98
N ALA A 562 31.16 -18.39 49.89
CA ALA A 562 32.59 -18.26 49.60
C ALA A 562 33.24 -19.56 49.03
N THR A 563 32.46 -20.60 48.81
CA THR A 563 32.82 -21.91 48.28
C THR A 563 32.24 -22.24 46.90
N SER A 564 31.65 -21.23 46.17
CA SER A 564 31.04 -21.49 44.88
C SER A 564 32.06 -21.88 43.83
N THR A 565 31.87 -23.05 43.21
CA THR A 565 32.69 -23.57 42.11
C THR A 565 32.35 -22.99 40.76
N LEU A 566 31.36 -22.06 40.74
CA LEU A 566 30.91 -21.37 39.52
C LEU A 566 31.93 -20.31 39.10
N THR A 567 32.21 -20.22 37.79
CA THR A 567 33.15 -19.26 37.22
C THR A 567 32.47 -17.97 36.69
N GLY A 568 31.14 -17.96 36.58
CA GLY A 568 30.42 -16.83 36.07
C GLY A 568 28.92 -17.00 36.06
N TYR A 569 28.25 -15.96 35.62
CA TYR A 569 26.79 -15.97 35.50
C TYR A 569 26.31 -15.26 34.23
N LEU A 570 25.10 -15.58 33.80
CA LEU A 570 24.34 -14.92 32.73
C LEU A 570 22.93 -14.62 33.21
N VAL A 571 22.43 -13.48 32.82
CA VAL A 571 21.05 -13.04 33.15
C VAL A 571 20.11 -13.36 31.96
N LYS A 572 19.00 -14.03 32.25
CA LYS A 572 17.94 -14.34 31.27
C LYS A 572 17.00 -13.15 31.09
N PRO A 573 16.51 -12.89 29.89
CA PRO A 573 16.81 -13.55 28.61
C PRO A 573 18.24 -13.31 28.10
N LEU A 574 18.85 -14.35 27.51
CA LEU A 574 20.26 -14.28 27.12
C LEU A 574 20.52 -13.37 25.91
N ARG A 575 21.29 -12.31 26.09
CA ARG A 575 21.82 -11.48 25.00
C ARG A 575 23.02 -12.15 24.34
N ALA A 576 23.09 -12.02 22.98
CA ALA A 576 24.20 -12.57 22.22
C ALA A 576 25.57 -12.02 22.67
N VAL A 577 25.65 -10.72 22.93
CA VAL A 577 26.88 -10.05 23.38
C VAL A 577 27.34 -10.56 24.75
N SER A 578 26.43 -10.72 25.70
CA SER A 578 26.72 -11.23 27.06
C SER A 578 27.19 -12.67 27.01
N LEU A 579 26.54 -13.53 26.24
CA LEU A 579 26.93 -14.91 26.04
C LEU A 579 28.34 -15.04 25.42
N ALA A 580 28.61 -14.28 24.36
CA ALA A 580 29.92 -14.24 23.69
C ALA A 580 31.00 -13.76 24.63
N ALA A 581 30.79 -12.66 25.35
CA ALA A 581 31.76 -12.12 26.29
C ALA A 581 32.15 -13.14 27.38
N ARG A 582 31.16 -13.86 27.92
CA ARG A 582 31.40 -14.87 28.96
C ARG A 582 32.17 -16.08 28.45
N LEU A 583 31.90 -16.55 27.24
CA LEU A 583 32.55 -17.73 26.67
C LEU A 583 33.97 -17.44 26.16
N THR A 584 34.30 -16.19 25.84
CA THR A 584 35.64 -15.81 25.32
C THR A 584 36.59 -15.26 26.39
N THR A 585 36.08 -14.86 27.54
CA THR A 585 36.91 -14.38 28.65
C THR A 585 37.60 -15.56 29.32
N ALA A 586 38.95 -15.52 29.43
CA ALA A 586 39.69 -16.52 30.22
C ALA A 586 39.19 -16.52 31.67
N PRO A 587 39.07 -17.70 32.29
CA PRO A 587 38.64 -17.78 33.69
C PRO A 587 39.67 -17.07 34.59
N GLU A 588 39.43 -15.82 34.92
CA GLU A 588 40.11 -15.20 36.05
C GLU A 588 39.56 -15.86 37.32
N VAL A 589 40.43 -16.52 38.02
CA VAL A 589 40.21 -16.94 39.41
C VAL A 589 40.25 -15.66 40.25
N ALA A 590 39.27 -14.82 40.06
CA ALA A 590 39.00 -13.72 40.95
C ALA A 590 37.79 -14.13 41.78
N ALA A 591 37.97 -14.10 43.09
CA ALA A 591 36.83 -14.10 43.98
C ALA A 591 35.74 -13.15 43.41
N PRO A 592 34.47 -13.58 43.41
CA PRO A 592 33.44 -12.76 42.83
C PRO A 592 33.30 -11.47 43.60
N SER A 593 34.04 -10.45 43.17
CA SER A 593 33.63 -9.07 43.40
C SER A 593 32.35 -8.96 42.62
N LEU A 594 31.25 -9.11 43.31
CA LEU A 594 29.91 -8.73 42.86
C LEU A 594 29.86 -7.20 42.72
N GLU A 595 30.79 -6.63 41.94
CA GLU A 595 30.58 -5.29 41.44
C GLU A 595 29.74 -5.43 40.19
N PRO A 596 28.57 -4.84 40.19
CA PRO A 596 27.70 -4.81 39.05
C PRO A 596 28.39 -3.94 37.95
N ALA A 597 28.87 -4.57 36.88
CA ALA A 597 28.94 -3.90 35.62
C ALA A 597 27.51 -3.90 35.00
N ILE A 598 26.56 -3.50 35.75
CA ILE A 598 25.44 -2.71 35.27
C ILE A 598 25.97 -1.31 35.49
N ASP A 599 25.93 -0.48 34.45
CA ASP A 599 25.59 0.93 34.62
C ASP A 599 24.22 1.06 35.33
N THR A 600 24.11 0.53 36.53
CA THR A 600 23.49 1.24 37.60
C THR A 600 24.47 2.37 37.84
N ILE A 601 24.22 3.49 37.21
CA ILE A 601 24.31 4.72 37.93
C ILE A 601 23.53 4.43 39.23
N GLU A 602 24.19 3.76 40.23
CA GLU A 602 23.89 4.08 41.59
C GLU A 602 24.17 5.57 41.64
N THR A 603 23.15 6.35 41.46
CA THR A 603 23.01 7.57 42.21
C THR A 603 23.13 7.14 43.67
N SER A 604 24.35 6.90 44.14
CA SER A 604 24.75 7.39 45.44
C SER A 604 24.57 8.90 45.30
N ALA A 605 23.34 9.33 45.32
CA ALA A 605 23.00 10.60 45.81
C ALA A 605 23.36 10.52 47.30
N THR A 606 24.65 10.71 47.65
CA THR A 606 24.96 11.56 48.77
C THR A 606 24.06 12.79 48.52
N PRO A 607 23.23 13.14 49.48
CA PRO A 607 22.51 14.40 49.40
C PRO A 607 23.58 15.50 49.28
N SER A 608 23.90 15.93 48.07
CA SER A 608 24.58 17.19 47.86
C SER A 608 23.59 18.24 48.35
N ALA A 609 23.97 18.90 49.41
CA ALA A 609 23.25 20.02 50.00
C ALA A 609 23.02 21.09 48.90
N GLY A 610 21.80 21.13 48.32
CA GLY A 610 21.42 22.06 47.31
C GLY A 610 20.47 21.47 46.29
N GLY A 611 19.19 21.15 46.65
CA GLY A 611 18.16 20.84 45.68
C GLY A 611 17.95 21.98 44.68
N LEU A 612 17.75 21.71 43.38
CA LEU A 612 17.46 22.70 42.36
C LEU A 612 16.13 23.39 42.63
N SER A 613 16.09 24.74 42.41
CA SER A 613 14.86 25.52 42.40
C SER A 613 14.27 25.53 41.01
N ILE A 614 13.12 24.85 40.80
CA ILE A 614 12.52 24.63 39.47
C ILE A 614 11.17 25.33 39.40
N LEU A 615 11.00 26.20 38.39
CA LEU A 615 9.72 26.80 38.06
C LEU A 615 8.97 25.87 37.10
N VAL A 616 7.72 25.56 37.41
CA VAL A 616 6.87 24.69 36.59
C VAL A 616 5.63 25.46 36.18
N ALA A 617 5.45 25.68 34.91
CA ALA A 617 4.23 26.25 34.33
C ALA A 617 3.38 25.12 33.71
N GLU A 618 2.24 24.84 34.34
CA GLU A 618 1.31 23.76 33.98
C GLU A 618 -0.10 24.15 34.39
N ASP A 619 -1.04 24.24 33.45
CA ASP A 619 -2.42 24.63 33.68
C ASP A 619 -3.27 23.54 34.31
N ASN A 620 -2.91 22.27 34.11
CA ASN A 620 -3.62 21.12 34.67
C ASN A 620 -3.15 20.85 36.12
N GLN A 621 -4.03 21.07 37.09
CA GLN A 621 -3.74 20.91 38.54
C GLN A 621 -3.23 19.49 38.88
N ILE A 622 -3.70 18.45 38.18
CA ILE A 622 -3.29 17.07 38.42
C ILE A 622 -1.85 16.86 37.95
N ASN A 623 -1.53 17.31 36.73
CA ASN A 623 -0.17 17.24 36.18
C ASN A 623 0.80 18.07 37.05
N ALA A 624 0.40 19.28 37.47
CA ALA A 624 1.18 20.13 38.35
C ALA A 624 1.52 19.44 39.69
N LEU A 625 0.54 18.74 40.31
CA LEU A 625 0.74 17.95 41.52
C LEU A 625 1.69 16.78 41.32
N LEU A 626 1.53 16.07 40.19
CA LEU A 626 2.41 14.96 39.80
C LEU A 626 3.86 15.44 39.64
N ILE A 627 4.08 16.51 38.89
CA ILE A 627 5.42 17.08 38.66
C ILE A 627 6.05 17.53 39.97
N ARG A 628 5.30 18.23 40.83
CA ARG A 628 5.75 18.65 42.17
C ARG A 628 6.19 17.45 43.00
N SER A 629 5.39 16.38 43.01
CA SER A 629 5.71 15.16 43.78
C SER A 629 6.96 14.45 43.24
N LEU A 630 7.11 14.34 41.93
CA LEU A 630 8.28 13.75 41.29
C LEU A 630 9.55 14.56 41.59
N LEU A 631 9.50 15.88 41.44
CA LEU A 631 10.63 16.76 41.75
C LEU A 631 11.01 16.74 43.24
N GLY A 632 10.01 16.76 44.14
CA GLY A 632 10.25 16.62 45.56
C GLY A 632 10.94 15.32 45.96
N ARG A 633 10.61 14.19 45.32
CA ARG A 633 11.27 12.91 45.53
C ARG A 633 12.71 12.85 44.98
N LEU A 634 12.98 13.63 43.95
CA LEU A 634 14.33 13.80 43.42
C LEU A 634 15.17 14.80 44.23
N GLY A 635 14.60 15.38 45.33
CA GLY A 635 15.27 16.31 46.20
C GLY A 635 15.28 17.75 45.69
N HIS A 636 14.39 18.12 44.76
CA HIS A 636 14.31 19.46 44.16
C HIS A 636 13.10 20.25 44.67
N HIS A 637 13.19 21.59 44.63
CA HIS A 637 12.09 22.48 44.99
C HIS A 637 11.33 22.94 43.74
N ALA A 638 10.01 22.75 43.72
CA ALA A 638 9.16 23.16 42.62
C ALA A 638 8.23 24.31 43.01
N VAL A 639 8.25 25.39 42.24
CA VAL A 639 7.26 26.45 42.27
C VAL A 639 6.32 26.25 41.08
N ILE A 640 5.02 26.18 41.36
CA ILE A 640 4.01 25.88 40.32
C ILE A 640 3.29 27.19 39.95
N THR A 641 3.10 27.38 38.65
CA THR A 641 2.26 28.46 38.07
C THR A 641 1.27 27.83 37.08
N THR A 642 0.15 28.46 36.87
CA THR A 642 -0.98 27.91 36.11
C THR A 642 -1.06 28.38 34.64
N ASN A 643 -0.25 29.38 34.30
CA ASN A 643 -0.18 29.93 32.94
C ASN A 643 1.17 30.61 32.69
N GLY A 644 1.42 30.98 31.42
CA GLY A 644 2.70 31.61 31.04
C GLY A 644 2.92 33.00 31.57
N GLU A 645 1.87 33.72 31.91
CA GLU A 645 1.98 35.08 32.48
C GLU A 645 2.45 35.04 33.94
N GLU A 646 1.85 34.18 34.76
CA GLU A 646 2.30 33.90 36.12
C GLU A 646 3.74 33.33 36.13
N ALA A 647 4.09 32.47 35.16
CA ALA A 647 5.45 31.96 35.05
C ALA A 647 6.46 33.07 34.77
N LEU A 648 6.15 34.00 33.87
CA LEU A 648 6.98 35.16 33.57
C LEU A 648 7.15 36.08 34.80
N GLU A 649 6.06 36.38 35.52
CA GLU A 649 6.08 37.19 36.73
C GLU A 649 6.90 36.53 37.84
N SER A 650 6.71 35.24 38.08
CA SER A 650 7.46 34.46 39.07
C SER A 650 8.95 34.43 38.74
N TRP A 651 9.30 34.25 37.47
CA TRP A 651 10.68 34.28 37.00
C TRP A 651 11.33 35.68 37.23
N LEU A 652 10.61 36.76 36.87
CA LEU A 652 11.10 38.13 37.11
C LEU A 652 11.27 38.43 38.61
N SER A 653 10.32 37.98 39.42
CA SER A 653 10.37 38.21 40.89
C SER A 653 11.55 37.47 41.51
N ALA A 654 11.78 36.21 41.13
CA ALA A 654 12.90 35.42 41.61
C ALA A 654 14.27 36.04 41.23
N ARG A 655 14.37 36.56 40.02
CA ARG A 655 15.57 37.26 39.55
C ARG A 655 15.82 38.57 40.27
N SER A 656 14.76 39.32 40.54
CA SER A 656 14.85 40.58 41.30
C SER A 656 15.22 40.35 42.78
N ALA A 657 14.90 39.19 43.34
CA ALA A 657 15.21 38.75 44.68
C ALA A 657 16.59 38.10 44.84
N ASP A 658 17.42 38.12 43.80
CA ASP A 658 18.75 37.45 43.72
C ASP A 658 18.70 35.94 44.04
N SER A 659 17.59 35.29 43.70
CA SER A 659 17.39 33.84 43.85
C SER A 659 16.73 33.21 42.59
N PRO A 660 17.47 33.22 41.47
CA PRO A 660 16.95 32.78 40.19
C PRO A 660 16.65 31.29 40.20
N TYR A 661 15.67 30.88 39.38
CA TYR A 661 15.39 29.47 39.15
C TYR A 661 16.52 28.79 38.34
N ASP A 662 16.81 27.56 38.73
CA ASP A 662 17.81 26.72 38.04
C ASP A 662 17.32 26.15 36.72
N LEU A 663 15.99 25.96 36.59
CA LEU A 663 15.32 25.39 35.45
C LEU A 663 13.86 25.83 35.38
N ILE A 664 13.33 25.96 34.19
CA ILE A 664 11.90 26.15 33.94
C ILE A 664 11.37 24.93 33.16
N LEU A 665 10.33 24.30 33.69
CA LEU A 665 9.52 23.34 32.98
C LEU A 665 8.27 24.06 32.44
N MET A 666 8.13 24.18 31.13
CA MET A 666 7.14 25.07 30.51
C MET A 666 6.18 24.24 29.64
N ASP A 667 4.92 24.17 30.02
CA ASP A 667 3.88 23.61 29.13
C ASP A 667 3.72 24.51 27.89
N ILE A 668 3.59 23.88 26.71
CA ILE A 668 3.39 24.60 25.45
C ILE A 668 2.00 25.21 25.39
N GLN A 669 0.98 24.46 25.83
CA GLN A 669 -0.43 24.85 25.68
C GLN A 669 -1.00 25.27 27.05
N MET A 670 -1.09 26.56 27.30
CA MET A 670 -1.66 27.12 28.50
C MET A 670 -2.60 28.31 28.17
N PRO A 671 -3.61 28.58 29.01
CA PRO A 671 -4.49 29.71 28.83
C PRO A 671 -3.75 31.03 29.06
N GLN A 672 -4.33 32.16 28.61
CA GLN A 672 -3.82 33.51 28.68
C GLN A 672 -2.52 33.72 27.87
N LEU A 673 -1.39 33.21 28.33
CA LEU A 673 -0.11 33.24 27.62
C LEU A 673 0.42 31.82 27.45
N ASN A 674 0.58 31.35 26.21
CA ASN A 674 1.12 30.03 25.92
C ASN A 674 2.64 29.96 26.20
N GLY A 675 3.18 28.74 26.36
CA GLY A 675 4.57 28.56 26.74
C GLY A 675 5.59 29.03 25.72
N ILE A 676 5.25 28.97 24.42
CA ILE A 676 6.12 29.48 23.34
C ILE A 676 6.28 30.99 23.47
N GLU A 677 5.19 31.72 23.66
CA GLU A 677 5.22 33.18 23.77
C GLU A 677 5.83 33.62 25.10
N ALA A 678 5.56 32.90 26.20
CA ALA A 678 6.22 33.12 27.49
C ALA A 678 7.75 32.98 27.37
N THR A 679 8.21 31.91 26.71
CA THR A 679 9.64 31.70 26.47
C THR A 679 10.26 32.80 25.65
N LYS A 680 9.63 33.26 24.56
CA LYS A 680 10.14 34.39 23.76
C LYS A 680 10.31 35.66 24.61
N ARG A 681 9.34 35.97 25.47
CA ARG A 681 9.42 37.13 26.37
C ARG A 681 10.55 36.99 27.40
N ILE A 682 10.73 35.82 28.00
CA ILE A 682 11.85 35.51 28.87
C ILE A 682 13.18 35.74 28.13
N ARG A 683 13.34 35.20 26.92
CA ARG A 683 14.57 35.32 26.11
C ARG A 683 14.88 36.77 25.71
N ILE A 684 13.85 37.57 25.41
CA ILE A 684 14.01 39.01 25.14
C ILE A 684 14.54 39.75 26.40
N LEU A 685 14.01 39.42 27.58
CA LEU A 685 14.44 40.03 28.84
C LEU A 685 15.85 39.59 29.26
N GLU A 686 16.23 38.34 28.95
CA GLU A 686 17.59 37.83 29.18
C GLU A 686 18.63 38.44 28.24
N SER A 687 18.26 38.88 27.03
CA SER A 687 19.20 39.47 26.07
C SER A 687 19.87 40.77 26.53
N GLY A 688 19.31 41.40 27.57
CA GLY A 688 19.91 42.60 28.25
C GLY A 688 21.00 42.28 29.26
N ASP A 689 21.20 41.01 29.66
CA ASP A 689 22.18 40.60 30.68
C ASP A 689 22.80 39.21 30.29
N PRO A 690 23.94 39.19 29.59
CA PRO A 690 24.51 37.98 29.00
C PRO A 690 24.96 36.88 29.97
N GLY A 691 24.91 37.09 31.26
CA GLY A 691 25.46 36.20 32.29
C GLY A 691 24.48 35.20 32.92
N SER A 692 23.17 35.24 32.64
CA SER A 692 22.19 34.43 33.38
C SER A 692 21.05 33.89 32.51
N ARG A 693 21.35 33.07 31.58
CA ARG A 693 20.33 32.32 30.80
C ARG A 693 19.77 31.15 31.64
N THR A 694 18.46 31.18 31.90
CA THR A 694 17.76 30.09 32.60
C THR A 694 17.42 28.98 31.61
N PRO A 695 17.80 27.72 31.82
CA PRO A 695 17.37 26.61 31.00
C PRO A 695 15.86 26.45 31.00
N ILE A 696 15.24 26.22 29.81
CA ILE A 696 13.80 26.04 29.66
C ILE A 696 13.56 24.73 28.90
N LEU A 697 12.87 23.79 29.53
CA LEU A 697 12.42 22.55 28.90
C LEU A 697 10.92 22.63 28.63
N ALA A 698 10.53 22.35 27.38
CA ALA A 698 9.14 22.25 26.99
C ALA A 698 8.49 21.00 27.58
N LEU A 699 7.27 21.10 28.06
CA LEU A 699 6.39 19.97 28.36
C LEU A 699 5.40 19.83 27.20
N THR A 700 5.47 18.75 26.44
CA THR A 700 4.62 18.55 25.26
C THR A 700 3.83 17.26 25.33
N ALA A 701 2.56 17.30 24.93
CA ALA A 701 1.74 16.12 24.73
C ALA A 701 1.97 15.43 23.37
N ASN A 702 2.68 16.11 22.43
CA ASN A 702 2.80 15.68 21.05
C ASN A 702 4.27 15.54 20.61
N THR A 703 4.54 14.49 19.84
CA THR A 703 5.88 14.20 19.31
C THR A 703 6.11 14.72 17.88
N LEU A 704 5.17 15.54 17.36
CA LEU A 704 5.24 16.06 16.00
C LEU A 704 6.48 16.96 15.81
N VAL A 705 7.11 16.79 14.66
CA VAL A 705 8.35 17.50 14.29
C VAL A 705 8.13 19.02 14.27
N GLU A 706 6.93 19.48 13.90
CA GLU A 706 6.56 20.90 13.82
C GLU A 706 6.55 21.58 15.19
N ASP A 707 6.01 20.92 16.23
CA ASP A 707 5.98 21.44 17.60
C ASP A 707 7.39 21.57 18.18
N ARG A 708 8.29 20.64 17.83
CA ARG A 708 9.69 20.68 18.28
C ARG A 708 10.46 21.85 17.66
N TYR A 709 10.26 22.12 16.37
CA TYR A 709 10.88 23.29 15.71
C TYR A 709 10.40 24.59 16.33
N ALA A 710 9.10 24.72 16.60
CA ALA A 710 8.54 25.89 17.23
C ALA A 710 9.11 26.15 18.63
N CYS A 711 9.37 25.10 19.43
CA CYS A 711 10.00 25.22 20.74
C CYS A 711 11.45 25.72 20.64
N PHE A 712 12.24 25.17 19.77
CA PHE A 712 13.64 25.59 19.57
C PHE A 712 13.74 26.99 18.97
N GLU A 713 12.87 27.37 18.03
CA GLU A 713 12.79 28.73 17.49
C GLU A 713 12.42 29.77 18.56
N ALA A 714 11.57 29.36 19.53
CA ALA A 714 11.24 30.23 20.69
C ALA A 714 12.41 30.37 21.67
N GLY A 715 13.45 29.55 21.57
CA GLY A 715 14.64 29.59 22.44
C GLY A 715 14.59 28.61 23.61
N MET A 716 13.76 27.55 23.57
CA MET A 716 13.78 26.48 24.55
C MET A 716 15.01 25.59 24.36
N ASP A 717 15.53 25.01 25.44
CA ASP A 717 16.79 24.25 25.44
C ASP A 717 16.58 22.74 25.27
N GLY A 718 15.33 22.26 25.40
CA GLY A 718 14.94 20.87 25.23
C GLY A 718 13.44 20.66 25.41
N PHE A 719 13.01 19.40 25.43
CA PHE A 719 11.60 19.05 25.64
C PHE A 719 11.47 17.73 26.40
N LEU A 720 10.36 17.59 27.12
CA LEU A 720 9.91 16.38 27.81
C LEU A 720 8.50 16.04 27.33
N ILE A 721 8.26 14.76 27.08
CA ILE A 721 6.97 14.27 26.59
C ILE A 721 6.08 13.91 27.77
N LYS A 722 4.85 14.43 27.79
CA LYS A 722 3.82 14.02 28.75
C LYS A 722 3.21 12.67 28.35
N PRO A 723 2.94 11.74 29.31
CA PRO A 723 3.09 11.89 30.74
C PRO A 723 4.55 11.80 31.19
N LEU A 724 4.91 12.61 32.19
CA LEU A 724 6.25 12.61 32.74
C LEU A 724 6.51 11.37 33.58
N ASP A 725 7.56 10.67 33.22
CA ASP A 725 8.10 9.52 33.92
C ASP A 725 9.26 9.96 34.83
N ARG A 726 9.39 9.32 36.01
CA ARG A 726 10.43 9.63 36.99
C ARG A 726 11.84 9.48 36.40
N GLU A 727 12.07 8.40 35.63
CA GLU A 727 13.39 8.10 35.06
C GLU A 727 13.79 9.15 34.02
N LYS A 728 12.89 9.50 33.09
CA LYS A 728 13.13 10.52 32.07
C LYS A 728 13.33 11.91 32.65
N LEU A 729 12.57 12.25 33.72
CA LEU A 729 12.74 13.53 34.40
C LEU A 729 14.11 13.57 35.09
N ALA A 730 14.51 12.51 35.78
CA ALA A 730 15.81 12.40 36.44
C ALA A 730 16.98 12.49 35.45
N GLU A 731 16.88 11.82 34.29
CA GLU A 731 17.88 11.86 33.23
C GLU A 731 18.04 13.29 32.66
N ALA A 732 16.94 13.97 32.36
CA ALA A 732 16.97 15.34 31.87
C ALA A 732 17.58 16.32 32.88
N LEU A 733 17.28 16.15 34.17
CA LEU A 733 17.85 16.97 35.25
C LEU A 733 19.35 16.68 35.44
N ALA A 734 19.79 15.41 35.37
CA ALA A 734 21.19 15.04 35.48
C ALA A 734 22.04 15.62 34.33
N GLY A 735 21.50 15.63 33.09
CA GLY A 735 22.16 16.24 31.94
C GLY A 735 22.41 17.73 32.08
N LEU A 736 21.49 18.48 32.73
CA LEU A 736 21.64 19.90 32.99
C LEU A 736 22.66 20.21 34.11
N VAL A 737 22.70 19.36 35.14
CA VAL A 737 23.70 19.49 36.22
C VAL A 737 25.11 19.24 35.70
N ALA A 738 25.28 18.23 34.87
CA ALA A 738 26.57 17.92 34.23
C ALA A 738 27.08 19.06 33.32
N SER A 739 26.19 19.70 32.61
CA SER A 739 26.52 20.85 31.73
C SER A 739 26.99 22.08 32.49
N ARG A 740 26.49 22.29 33.71
CA ARG A 740 26.91 23.41 34.61
C ARG A 740 28.32 23.17 35.19
N HIS A 741 28.69 21.94 35.50
CA HIS A 741 30.03 21.60 36.05
C HIS A 741 31.15 21.70 34.98
N ILE A 742 30.82 21.73 33.71
CA ILE A 742 31.79 21.92 32.64
C ILE A 742 31.96 23.42 32.29
N ALA A 743 31.01 24.27 32.66
CA ALA A 743 31.01 25.70 32.37
C ALA A 743 31.46 26.59 33.56
N ALA A 744 31.67 26.02 34.76
CA ALA A 744 32.25 26.64 35.93
C ALA A 744 33.72 26.17 36.11
#